data_1e670b0a04ac8418b2da414b8c611073
#
_entry.id   1e670b0a04ac8418b2da414b8c611073
#
_cell.length_a   1.000
_cell.length_b   1.000
_cell.length_c   1.000
_cell.angle_alpha   90.00
_cell.angle_beta   90.00
_cell.angle_gamma   90.00
#
_symmetry.space_group_name_H-M   'P 1'
#
loop_
_entity.id
_entity.type
_entity.pdbx_description
1 polymer ?
#
loop_
_entity_poly.entity_id
_entity_poly.type
_entity_poly.pdbx_seq_one_letter_code
_entity_poly.pdbx_strand_id
1 'polypeptide(L)'
;MRAALCGNPNSGKTTLLNRLTGMRQRTGNFPGVTVERVEGALRADPNVTLIDLPGVYALDAAEGEEALARESLRGDRPDAILNVLDATSLARGLYLTLELIATGIPVLVALTMLDELPEKGAEIDFAALARELGTAVIAASAGGEEVLAGLRKVAGTGTGEKKERDEAEPASGRKPGEARRGMSGKSSAASLRKTIASLPGCENVKKTGNAQPRFPKLFSQAGGAGTSGSCRGRGGGAPAVPSVSPAALYARADEIVARTVRGAAETEARARSRRADAALMHPLLAWPAFAAVMAAILYLTFGPVGGTLGGLLSAAVERAFAGLDGLLTRVSAPEWIRSLLSEGVLNGLGSVLGFLPAVLTLFFLLSLVEDSGYMARMACCADRLLRRLGLNGRAFVPALLGFGCTVPAILATRTLPDARDRRRMTLLLPFCSCSAKLPVYSLFASAFFPGRETLAVGALYALGAAMMLPAALCMSRLSPGGESTFVMELPSYRMPSARAALSLMLTRSRIFVRCALTTLLPASLLIWLMNRVQLGGRSALETLAGAVAPLFLPAGFGNWQASAALLTGLAAKEAILSTFGVLLRAPGAFALRAALRRLFTPLSAASFLTFTLLYTPCAAAFGAARRELGSTKTALCAAGIQCLAAYLAACVVFNAGRLMGLQ
;
A
#
# COMPACT_ATOMS: atom_id res chain seq x y z
N MET A 1 -36.92 0.99 -0.22
CA MET A 1 -36.01 2.10 -0.53
C MET A 1 -34.57 1.61 -0.44
N ARG A 2 -33.76 1.87 -1.45
CA ARG A 2 -32.33 1.51 -1.46
C ARG A 2 -31.49 2.77 -1.36
N ALA A 3 -30.63 2.87 -0.37
CA ALA A 3 -29.75 4.02 -0.19
C ALA A 3 -28.28 3.59 -0.25
N ALA A 4 -27.48 4.29 -1.07
CA ALA A 4 -26.05 4.05 -1.16
C ALA A 4 -25.31 4.83 -0.07
N LEU A 5 -24.44 4.17 0.68
CA LEU A 5 -23.58 4.77 1.68
C LEU A 5 -22.24 5.13 1.03
N CYS A 6 -21.96 6.41 0.90
CA CYS A 6 -20.74 6.96 0.29
C CYS A 6 -19.94 7.75 1.32
N GLY A 7 -18.68 8.00 1.03
CA GLY A 7 -17.80 8.85 1.85
C GLY A 7 -16.35 8.52 1.65
N ASN A 8 -15.49 9.43 2.08
CA ASN A 8 -14.05 9.27 2.00
C ASN A 8 -13.57 8.08 2.86
N PRO A 9 -12.43 7.46 2.51
CA PRO A 9 -11.76 6.53 3.40
C PRO A 9 -11.54 7.18 4.78
N ASN A 10 -11.81 6.40 5.85
CA ASN A 10 -11.69 6.82 7.25
C ASN A 10 -12.69 7.91 7.72
N SER A 11 -13.72 8.22 6.95
CA SER A 11 -14.78 9.16 7.37
C SER A 11 -15.75 8.59 8.43
N GLY A 12 -15.51 7.39 8.96
CA GLY A 12 -16.42 6.75 9.91
C GLY A 12 -17.61 6.01 9.27
N LYS A 13 -17.58 5.78 7.95
CA LYS A 13 -18.63 5.13 7.17
C LYS A 13 -19.05 3.76 7.72
N THR A 14 -18.10 2.84 7.92
CA THR A 14 -18.37 1.50 8.47
C THR A 14 -18.90 1.55 9.90
N THR A 15 -18.44 2.49 10.72
CA THR A 15 -18.94 2.69 12.08
C THR A 15 -20.40 3.12 12.05
N LEU A 16 -20.75 4.06 11.17
CA LEU A 16 -22.13 4.51 10.98
C LEU A 16 -23.02 3.37 10.47
N LEU A 17 -22.56 2.61 9.47
CA LEU A 17 -23.29 1.46 8.93
C LEU A 17 -23.60 0.43 10.03
N ASN A 18 -22.59 0.00 10.80
CA ASN A 18 -22.76 -0.97 11.87
C ASN A 18 -23.75 -0.49 12.94
N ARG A 19 -23.74 0.80 13.25
CA ARG A 19 -24.68 1.40 14.22
C ARG A 19 -26.12 1.41 13.67
N LEU A 20 -26.31 1.76 12.41
CA LEU A 20 -27.63 1.87 11.78
C LEU A 20 -28.27 0.51 11.49
N THR A 21 -27.46 -0.48 11.12
CA THR A 21 -27.94 -1.83 10.75
C THR A 21 -27.87 -2.83 11.90
N GLY A 22 -27.09 -2.53 12.95
CA GLY A 22 -26.91 -3.44 14.09
C GLY A 22 -26.19 -4.72 13.73
N MET A 23 -25.17 -4.68 12.88
CA MET A 23 -24.39 -5.82 12.42
C MET A 23 -25.18 -6.89 11.63
N ARG A 24 -26.40 -6.63 11.22
CA ARG A 24 -27.16 -7.48 10.30
C ARG A 24 -26.76 -7.15 8.85
N GLN A 25 -25.56 -7.60 8.47
CA GLN A 25 -25.00 -7.38 7.13
C GLN A 25 -25.18 -8.63 6.26
N ARG A 26 -25.51 -8.43 4.99
CA ARG A 26 -25.38 -9.46 3.95
C ARG A 26 -24.16 -9.11 3.12
N THR A 27 -23.22 -10.05 3.04
CA THR A 27 -22.02 -9.90 2.21
C THR A 27 -22.27 -10.50 0.83
N GLY A 28 -21.87 -9.79 -0.20
CA GLY A 28 -21.84 -10.23 -1.59
C GLY A 28 -20.64 -9.62 -2.29
N ASN A 29 -20.40 -9.95 -3.54
CA ASN A 29 -19.37 -9.30 -4.34
C ASN A 29 -20.01 -8.35 -5.35
N PHE A 30 -19.34 -7.24 -5.66
CA PHE A 30 -19.72 -6.42 -6.79
C PHE A 30 -19.55 -7.21 -8.10
N PRO A 31 -20.45 -7.09 -9.09
CA PRO A 31 -20.35 -7.82 -10.33
C PRO A 31 -18.99 -7.61 -11.02
N GLY A 32 -18.25 -8.71 -11.28
CA GLY A 32 -16.99 -8.69 -12.01
C GLY A 32 -15.73 -8.31 -11.22
N VAL A 33 -15.83 -8.06 -9.91
CA VAL A 33 -14.68 -7.68 -9.04
C VAL A 33 -14.69 -8.41 -7.70
N THR A 34 -13.49 -8.57 -7.11
CA THR A 34 -13.28 -9.22 -5.80
C THR A 34 -13.52 -8.28 -4.60
N VAL A 35 -14.23 -7.17 -4.78
CA VAL A 35 -14.57 -6.24 -3.69
C VAL A 35 -15.88 -6.71 -3.05
N GLU A 36 -15.86 -6.89 -1.73
CA GLU A 36 -17.04 -7.31 -0.98
C GLU A 36 -18.10 -6.19 -0.99
N ARG A 37 -19.31 -6.55 -1.39
CA ARG A 37 -20.50 -5.71 -1.30
C ARG A 37 -21.20 -6.02 0.01
N VAL A 38 -21.33 -5.01 0.85
CA VAL A 38 -22.02 -5.13 2.14
C VAL A 38 -23.37 -4.43 2.06
N GLU A 39 -24.44 -5.16 2.34
CA GLU A 39 -25.79 -4.62 2.41
C GLU A 39 -26.37 -4.88 3.79
N GLY A 40 -27.06 -3.89 4.35
CA GLY A 40 -27.71 -4.01 5.66
C GLY A 40 -29.08 -3.33 5.68
N ALA A 41 -30.07 -3.96 6.28
CA ALA A 41 -31.36 -3.33 6.54
C ALA A 41 -31.23 -2.34 7.69
N LEU A 42 -31.85 -1.15 7.54
CA LEU A 42 -31.89 -0.15 8.57
C LEU A 42 -32.73 -0.62 9.77
N ARG A 43 -32.22 -0.50 11.00
CA ARG A 43 -32.96 -0.94 12.21
C ARG A 43 -34.30 -0.21 12.39
N ALA A 44 -34.32 1.09 12.05
CA ALA A 44 -35.53 1.92 12.17
C ALA A 44 -36.63 1.54 11.17
N ASP A 45 -36.25 1.00 10.00
CA ASP A 45 -37.18 0.52 8.98
C ASP A 45 -36.53 -0.58 8.13
N PRO A 46 -36.90 -1.86 8.31
CA PRO A 46 -36.33 -2.98 7.54
C PRO A 46 -36.56 -2.91 6.02
N ASN A 47 -37.49 -2.07 5.54
CA ASN A 47 -37.75 -1.86 4.12
C ASN A 47 -36.70 -0.92 3.47
N VAL A 48 -35.82 -0.31 4.28
CA VAL A 48 -34.71 0.52 3.79
C VAL A 48 -33.41 -0.26 3.88
N THR A 49 -32.80 -0.50 2.72
CA THR A 49 -31.52 -1.20 2.60
C THR A 49 -30.41 -0.19 2.35
N LEU A 50 -29.37 -0.22 3.19
CA LEU A 50 -28.14 0.53 3.00
C LEU A 50 -27.13 -0.35 2.24
N ILE A 51 -26.52 0.21 1.20
CA ILE A 51 -25.49 -0.44 0.37
C ILE A 51 -24.18 0.28 0.64
N ASP A 52 -23.22 -0.41 1.24
CA ASP A 52 -21.89 0.17 1.49
C ASP A 52 -21.07 0.20 0.20
N LEU A 53 -20.71 1.38 -0.26
CA LEU A 53 -19.80 1.55 -1.37
C LEU A 53 -18.36 1.67 -0.86
N PRO A 54 -17.34 1.31 -1.66
CA PRO A 54 -15.96 1.54 -1.32
C PRO A 54 -15.70 3.00 -0.93
N GLY A 55 -14.76 3.23 0.00
CA GLY A 55 -14.37 4.58 0.39
C GLY A 55 -13.57 5.24 -0.71
N VAL A 56 -14.09 6.32 -1.30
CA VAL A 56 -13.50 7.01 -2.45
C VAL A 56 -13.32 8.49 -2.17
N TYR A 57 -12.34 9.10 -2.84
CA TYR A 57 -12.10 10.54 -2.73
C TYR A 57 -12.73 11.33 -3.86
N ALA A 58 -12.93 10.68 -5.00
CA ALA A 58 -13.50 11.25 -6.22
C ALA A 58 -14.24 10.15 -7.01
N LEU A 59 -15.05 10.54 -7.98
CA LEU A 59 -15.76 9.63 -8.88
C LEU A 59 -15.19 9.62 -10.31
N ASP A 60 -14.12 10.35 -10.58
CA ASP A 60 -13.57 10.59 -11.92
C ASP A 60 -12.56 9.55 -12.39
N ALA A 61 -12.05 8.68 -11.51
CA ALA A 61 -11.07 7.68 -11.87
C ALA A 61 -11.61 6.64 -12.88
N ALA A 62 -10.75 6.21 -13.77
CA ALA A 62 -11.09 5.24 -14.82
C ALA A 62 -11.10 3.79 -14.32
N GLU A 63 -10.36 3.48 -13.27
CA GLU A 63 -10.18 2.14 -12.71
C GLU A 63 -10.12 2.18 -11.18
N GLY A 64 -10.34 1.03 -10.53
CA GLY A 64 -10.23 0.89 -9.07
C GLY A 64 -11.55 1.06 -8.33
N GLU A 65 -11.47 1.38 -7.04
CA GLU A 65 -12.62 1.51 -6.14
C GLU A 65 -13.52 2.69 -6.53
N GLU A 66 -12.95 3.74 -7.08
CA GLU A 66 -13.65 4.95 -7.55
C GLU A 66 -14.50 4.68 -8.79
N ALA A 67 -13.93 3.93 -9.75
CA ALA A 67 -14.70 3.47 -10.91
C ALA A 67 -15.84 2.54 -10.50
N LEU A 68 -15.60 1.65 -9.54
CA LEU A 68 -16.61 0.73 -9.00
C LEU A 68 -17.74 1.47 -8.30
N ALA A 69 -17.42 2.46 -7.46
CA ALA A 69 -18.42 3.31 -6.80
C ALA A 69 -19.29 4.05 -7.82
N ARG A 70 -18.65 4.63 -8.85
CA ARG A 70 -19.34 5.31 -9.95
C ARG A 70 -20.24 4.37 -10.75
N GLU A 71 -19.76 3.17 -11.08
CA GLU A 71 -20.53 2.17 -11.83
C GLU A 71 -21.73 1.67 -11.02
N SER A 72 -21.54 1.45 -9.72
CA SER A 72 -22.62 1.05 -8.81
C SER A 72 -23.71 2.13 -8.69
N LEU A 73 -23.32 3.41 -8.60
CA LEU A 73 -24.27 4.53 -8.59
C LEU A 73 -25.04 4.66 -9.92
N ARG A 74 -24.42 4.29 -11.05
CA ARG A 74 -25.07 4.33 -12.38
C ARG A 74 -25.93 3.09 -12.63
N GLY A 75 -25.44 1.90 -12.27
CA GLY A 75 -26.11 0.62 -12.54
C GLY A 75 -27.27 0.35 -11.58
N ASP A 76 -27.02 0.46 -10.28
CA ASP A 76 -28.02 0.18 -9.24
C ASP A 76 -29.04 1.31 -9.03
N ARG A 77 -28.73 2.53 -9.45
CA ARG A 77 -29.54 3.76 -9.29
C ARG A 77 -30.27 3.80 -7.94
N PRO A 78 -29.55 3.98 -6.83
CA PRO A 78 -30.17 4.02 -5.51
C PRO A 78 -31.16 5.20 -5.42
N ASP A 79 -32.19 5.04 -4.59
CA ASP A 79 -33.22 6.07 -4.37
C ASP A 79 -32.65 7.32 -3.69
N ALA A 80 -31.60 7.15 -2.88
CA ALA A 80 -30.87 8.24 -2.22
C ALA A 80 -29.41 7.83 -1.93
N ILE A 81 -28.57 8.83 -1.68
CA ILE A 81 -27.19 8.64 -1.21
C ILE A 81 -27.09 9.19 0.21
N LEU A 82 -26.57 8.38 1.14
CA LEU A 82 -26.10 8.83 2.45
C LEU A 82 -24.60 9.07 2.37
N ASN A 83 -24.19 10.33 2.29
CA ASN A 83 -22.79 10.70 2.20
C ASN A 83 -22.22 11.03 3.58
N VAL A 84 -21.20 10.28 3.99
CA VAL A 84 -20.54 10.42 5.30
C VAL A 84 -19.33 11.32 5.18
N LEU A 85 -19.38 12.46 5.86
CA LEU A 85 -18.35 13.48 5.87
C LEU A 85 -17.66 13.56 7.24
N ASP A 86 -16.35 13.59 7.23
CA ASP A 86 -15.54 13.93 8.39
C ASP A 86 -15.56 15.45 8.61
N ALA A 87 -16.14 15.89 9.72
CA ALA A 87 -16.24 17.30 10.09
C ALA A 87 -14.87 17.96 10.32
N THR A 88 -13.86 17.18 10.68
CA THR A 88 -12.50 17.68 10.94
C THR A 88 -11.70 17.95 9.66
N SER A 89 -12.16 17.41 8.53
CA SER A 89 -11.56 17.56 7.20
C SER A 89 -12.61 17.91 6.13
N LEU A 90 -13.47 18.88 6.45
CA LEU A 90 -14.68 19.20 5.68
C LEU A 90 -14.39 19.55 4.22
N ALA A 91 -13.37 20.38 3.93
CA ALA A 91 -13.01 20.79 2.56
C ALA A 91 -12.79 19.60 1.62
N ARG A 92 -12.10 18.57 2.12
CA ARG A 92 -11.80 17.37 1.36
C ARG A 92 -13.03 16.51 1.07
N GLY A 93 -13.90 16.37 2.09
CA GLY A 93 -15.13 15.59 1.92
C GLY A 93 -16.13 16.28 1.01
N LEU A 94 -16.12 17.61 0.97
CA LEU A 94 -16.98 18.40 0.11
C LEU A 94 -16.70 18.20 -1.37
N TYR A 95 -15.46 17.88 -1.77
CA TYR A 95 -15.15 17.55 -3.16
C TYR A 95 -16.03 16.39 -3.66
N LEU A 96 -15.97 15.25 -2.97
CA LEU A 96 -16.81 14.10 -3.29
C LEU A 96 -18.31 14.44 -3.18
N THR A 97 -18.70 15.22 -2.17
CA THR A 97 -20.11 15.64 -1.99
C THR A 97 -20.63 16.40 -3.19
N LEU A 98 -19.85 17.33 -3.73
CA LEU A 98 -20.22 18.11 -4.92
C LEU A 98 -20.33 17.22 -6.16
N GLU A 99 -19.46 16.24 -6.34
CA GLU A 99 -19.57 15.23 -7.39
C GLU A 99 -20.83 14.36 -7.25
N LEU A 100 -21.13 13.90 -6.00
CA LEU A 100 -22.33 13.12 -5.73
C LEU A 100 -23.62 13.93 -6.02
N ILE A 101 -23.67 15.19 -5.63
CA ILE A 101 -24.78 16.09 -5.95
C ILE A 101 -24.92 16.27 -7.47
N ALA A 102 -23.81 16.34 -8.21
CA ALA A 102 -23.81 16.46 -9.67
C ALA A 102 -24.39 15.21 -10.38
N THR A 103 -24.39 14.03 -9.73
CA THR A 103 -25.03 12.80 -10.29
C THR A 103 -26.55 12.94 -10.43
N GLY A 104 -27.17 13.87 -9.70
CA GLY A 104 -28.62 14.08 -9.67
C GLY A 104 -29.39 13.11 -8.78
N ILE A 105 -28.73 12.17 -8.12
CA ILE A 105 -29.33 11.32 -7.08
C ILE A 105 -29.50 12.16 -5.82
N PRO A 106 -30.64 12.07 -5.09
CA PRO A 106 -30.82 12.79 -3.83
C PRO A 106 -29.73 12.42 -2.80
N VAL A 107 -29.07 13.41 -2.22
CA VAL A 107 -27.97 13.23 -1.26
C VAL A 107 -28.41 13.70 0.12
N LEU A 108 -28.17 12.88 1.15
CA LEU A 108 -28.22 13.26 2.56
C LEU A 108 -26.79 13.27 3.09
N VAL A 109 -26.36 14.35 3.72
CA VAL A 109 -25.02 14.47 4.30
C VAL A 109 -25.05 14.18 5.79
N ALA A 110 -24.20 13.26 6.26
CA ALA A 110 -24.01 12.94 7.67
C ALA A 110 -22.60 13.32 8.13
N LEU A 111 -22.50 14.25 9.09
CA LEU A 111 -21.22 14.72 9.65
C LEU A 111 -20.78 13.83 10.81
N THR A 112 -19.57 13.27 10.70
CA THR A 112 -18.89 12.47 11.73
C THR A 112 -17.82 13.29 12.45
N MET A 113 -17.25 12.75 13.53
CA MET A 113 -16.15 13.35 14.29
C MET A 113 -16.42 14.78 14.79
N LEU A 114 -17.68 15.04 15.14
CA LEU A 114 -18.10 16.33 15.68
C LEU A 114 -17.55 16.59 17.08
N ASP A 115 -17.26 15.55 17.83
CA ASP A 115 -16.62 15.53 19.14
C ASP A 115 -15.18 16.07 19.11
N GLU A 116 -14.50 15.98 17.98
CA GLU A 116 -13.15 16.53 17.80
C GLU A 116 -13.12 18.03 17.44
N LEU A 117 -14.25 18.61 17.02
CA LEU A 117 -14.31 20.02 16.59
C LEU A 117 -14.00 21.02 17.71
N PRO A 118 -14.53 20.86 18.94
CA PRO A 118 -14.24 21.77 20.05
C PRO A 118 -12.74 21.80 20.39
N GLU A 119 -12.06 20.64 20.33
CA GLU A 119 -10.61 20.55 20.53
C GLU A 119 -9.83 21.33 19.46
N LYS A 120 -10.42 21.50 18.27
CA LYS A 120 -9.86 22.27 17.14
C LYS A 120 -10.34 23.72 17.12
N GLY A 121 -11.10 24.14 18.12
CA GLY A 121 -11.68 25.49 18.21
C GLY A 121 -12.57 25.85 17.03
N ALA A 122 -13.15 24.86 16.35
CA ALA A 122 -13.97 25.04 15.18
C ALA A 122 -15.44 24.67 15.47
N GLU A 123 -16.35 25.40 14.88
CA GLU A 123 -17.80 25.15 14.93
C GLU A 123 -18.35 25.17 13.50
N ILE A 124 -19.23 24.22 13.19
CA ILE A 124 -19.86 24.13 11.87
C ILE A 124 -21.31 24.59 11.96
N ASP A 125 -21.67 25.58 11.16
CA ASP A 125 -23.06 26.01 10.98
C ASP A 125 -23.77 25.03 10.01
N PHE A 126 -24.51 24.05 10.56
CA PHE A 126 -25.26 23.06 9.81
C PHE A 126 -26.28 23.67 8.85
N ALA A 127 -26.94 24.77 9.27
CA ALA A 127 -27.94 25.43 8.47
C ALA A 127 -27.32 26.19 7.29
N ALA A 128 -26.16 26.80 7.49
CA ALA A 128 -25.40 27.42 6.43
C ALA A 128 -24.86 26.36 5.44
N LEU A 129 -24.32 25.24 5.95
CA LEU A 129 -23.81 24.14 5.13
C LEU A 129 -24.93 23.50 4.30
N ALA A 130 -26.08 23.23 4.88
CA ALA A 130 -27.25 22.72 4.16
C ALA A 130 -27.74 23.66 3.05
N ARG A 131 -27.70 25.00 3.29
CA ARG A 131 -28.05 26.01 2.28
C ARG A 131 -27.04 26.06 1.14
N GLU A 132 -25.74 26.03 1.44
CA GLU A 132 -24.68 26.07 0.42
C GLU A 132 -24.65 24.81 -0.44
N LEU A 133 -24.95 23.63 0.16
CA LEU A 133 -25.00 22.35 -0.56
C LEU A 133 -26.37 22.11 -1.25
N GLY A 134 -27.42 22.83 -0.85
CA GLY A 134 -28.77 22.59 -1.34
C GLY A 134 -29.36 21.23 -0.94
N THR A 135 -28.87 20.64 0.15
CA THR A 135 -29.31 19.33 0.63
C THR A 135 -29.35 19.28 2.17
N ALA A 136 -30.02 18.27 2.73
CA ALA A 136 -30.08 18.10 4.17
C ALA A 136 -28.72 17.65 4.74
N VAL A 137 -28.37 18.23 5.89
CA VAL A 137 -27.17 17.89 6.66
C VAL A 137 -27.59 17.48 8.06
N ILE A 138 -27.10 16.34 8.53
CA ILE A 138 -27.38 15.78 9.87
C ILE A 138 -26.08 15.44 10.59
N ALA A 139 -26.14 15.32 11.91
CA ALA A 139 -25.04 14.75 12.68
C ALA A 139 -25.02 13.23 12.49
N ALA A 140 -23.87 12.62 12.30
CA ALA A 140 -23.77 11.17 12.25
C ALA A 140 -24.09 10.50 13.60
N SER A 141 -24.05 11.23 14.72
CA SER A 141 -24.55 10.81 16.03
C SER A 141 -26.08 10.68 16.10
N ALA A 142 -26.81 11.22 15.12
CA ALA A 142 -28.25 11.12 14.99
C ALA A 142 -28.74 9.67 15.04
N GLY A 143 -29.93 9.48 15.60
CA GLY A 143 -30.57 8.15 15.68
C GLY A 143 -30.99 7.60 14.31
N GLY A 144 -31.23 6.30 14.24
CA GLY A 144 -31.68 5.66 12.99
C GLY A 144 -32.96 6.28 12.42
N GLU A 145 -33.88 6.77 13.28
CA GLU A 145 -35.13 7.44 12.87
C GLU A 145 -34.86 8.79 12.19
N GLU A 146 -33.90 9.57 12.70
CA GLU A 146 -33.53 10.86 12.13
C GLU A 146 -32.86 10.71 10.76
N VAL A 147 -31.99 9.70 10.61
CA VAL A 147 -31.40 9.31 9.32
C VAL A 147 -32.50 8.87 8.34
N LEU A 148 -33.46 8.07 8.80
CA LEU A 148 -34.60 7.62 8.00
C LEU A 148 -35.46 8.80 7.54
N ALA A 149 -35.80 9.72 8.44
CA ALA A 149 -36.55 10.92 8.12
C ALA A 149 -35.81 11.80 7.10
N GLY A 150 -34.50 11.96 7.29
CA GLY A 150 -33.62 12.67 6.35
C GLY A 150 -33.60 12.03 4.96
N LEU A 151 -33.42 10.71 4.87
CA LEU A 151 -33.42 9.96 3.60
C LEU A 151 -34.77 10.07 2.89
N ARG A 152 -35.88 9.91 3.60
CA ARG A 152 -37.23 10.07 3.03
C ARG A 152 -37.48 11.50 2.55
N LYS A 153 -37.02 12.50 3.29
CA LYS A 153 -37.16 13.91 2.91
C LYS A 153 -36.42 14.22 1.62
N VAL A 154 -35.17 13.80 1.47
CA VAL A 154 -34.39 14.05 0.24
C VAL A 154 -34.89 13.20 -0.94
N ALA A 155 -35.32 11.96 -0.72
CA ALA A 155 -35.91 11.12 -1.76
C ALA A 155 -37.28 11.63 -2.22
N GLY A 156 -38.10 12.15 -1.30
CA GLY A 156 -39.42 12.74 -1.63
C GLY A 156 -39.34 14.01 -2.47
N THR A 157 -38.28 14.82 -2.31
CA THR A 157 -38.04 15.99 -3.16
C THR A 157 -37.60 15.62 -4.58
N GLY A 158 -37.06 14.41 -4.80
CA GLY A 158 -36.67 13.89 -6.12
C GLY A 158 -37.81 13.26 -6.93
N THR A 159 -38.86 12.77 -6.26
CA THR A 159 -39.99 12.10 -6.94
C THR A 159 -41.00 13.07 -7.58
N GLY A 160 -40.99 14.35 -7.20
CA GLY A 160 -41.84 15.36 -7.83
C GLY A 160 -41.54 15.60 -9.31
N GLU A 161 -40.26 15.51 -9.70
CA GLU A 161 -39.87 15.65 -11.13
C GLU A 161 -40.07 14.37 -11.96
N LYS A 162 -40.19 13.20 -11.32
CA LYS A 162 -40.43 11.93 -12.03
C LYS A 162 -41.89 11.74 -12.43
N LYS A 163 -42.83 12.23 -11.58
CA LYS A 163 -44.26 12.16 -11.90
C LYS A 163 -44.67 13.12 -13.04
N GLU A 164 -44.02 14.27 -13.16
CA GLU A 164 -44.29 15.19 -14.28
C GLU A 164 -43.73 14.73 -15.64
N ARG A 165 -42.79 13.77 -15.67
CA ARG A 165 -42.24 13.22 -16.92
C ARG A 165 -42.99 11.99 -17.44
N ASP A 166 -43.58 11.18 -16.56
CA ASP A 166 -44.32 9.98 -16.97
C ASP A 166 -45.78 10.30 -17.31
N GLU A 167 -46.29 11.50 -16.94
CA GLU A 167 -47.67 11.97 -17.33
C GLU A 167 -47.68 12.82 -18.60
N ALA A 168 -46.52 13.03 -19.28
CA ALA A 168 -46.43 13.78 -20.52
C ALA A 168 -46.32 12.87 -21.75
N GLU A 169 -47.29 11.99 -21.97
CA GLU A 169 -47.62 11.45 -23.30
C GLU A 169 -48.86 12.14 -23.87
N PRO A 170 -48.95 12.37 -25.19
CA PRO A 170 -49.65 13.54 -25.71
C PRO A 170 -51.14 13.26 -25.96
N ALA A 171 -52.00 14.00 -25.30
CA ALA A 171 -53.38 14.21 -25.75
C ALA A 171 -53.54 15.62 -26.30
N SER A 172 -53.84 15.65 -27.55
CA SER A 172 -54.06 16.81 -28.39
C SER A 172 -55.04 17.86 -27.85
N GLY A 173 -54.64 19.13 -27.99
CA GLY A 173 -55.57 20.23 -28.29
C GLY A 173 -56.26 20.91 -27.12
N ARG A 174 -55.73 22.11 -26.74
CA ARG A 174 -56.48 23.34 -26.51
C ARG A 174 -55.59 24.51 -26.10
N LYS A 175 -55.98 25.67 -26.61
CA LYS A 175 -55.28 26.97 -26.56
C LYS A 175 -55.27 27.66 -25.16
N PRO A 176 -54.47 28.74 -24.96
CA PRO A 176 -54.02 29.22 -23.66
C PRO A 176 -54.93 30.27 -23.03
N GLY A 177 -54.91 30.32 -21.72
CA GLY A 177 -55.59 31.35 -20.91
C GLY A 177 -55.02 31.48 -19.51
N GLU A 178 -54.41 32.63 -19.29
CA GLU A 178 -54.26 33.41 -18.03
C GLU A 178 -53.81 32.80 -16.70
N ALA A 179 -52.62 33.24 -16.34
CA ALA A 179 -52.13 33.77 -15.06
C ALA A 179 -52.85 33.40 -13.76
N ARG A 180 -52.13 32.80 -12.83
CA ARG A 180 -52.08 33.20 -11.42
C ARG A 180 -50.73 32.94 -10.79
N ARG A 181 -50.15 33.99 -10.21
CA ARG A 181 -48.93 33.98 -9.37
C ARG A 181 -49.20 33.19 -8.11
N GLY A 182 -48.35 32.23 -7.81
CA GLY A 182 -48.22 31.58 -6.51
C GLY A 182 -46.75 31.34 -6.24
N MET A 183 -46.15 32.11 -5.34
CA MET A 183 -44.77 31.91 -4.87
C MET A 183 -44.70 30.54 -4.18
N SER A 184 -43.93 29.63 -4.76
CA SER A 184 -43.54 28.39 -4.13
C SER A 184 -42.03 28.21 -4.34
N GLY A 185 -41.32 28.04 -3.21
CA GLY A 185 -39.87 27.97 -3.15
C GLY A 185 -39.29 26.85 -4.04
N LYS A 186 -38.93 27.21 -5.24
CA LYS A 186 -38.23 26.34 -6.18
C LYS A 186 -36.74 26.37 -5.91
N SER A 187 -36.29 25.33 -5.26
CA SER A 187 -35.13 24.52 -5.60
C SER A 187 -33.76 25.19 -5.60
N SER A 188 -33.17 25.23 -4.40
CA SER A 188 -31.75 25.52 -4.18
C SER A 188 -30.82 24.58 -4.98
N ALA A 189 -31.21 23.31 -5.18
CA ALA A 189 -30.42 22.31 -5.92
C ALA A 189 -30.33 22.57 -7.44
N ALA A 190 -31.42 23.09 -8.05
CA ALA A 190 -31.40 23.50 -9.47
C ALA A 190 -30.55 24.75 -9.69
N SER A 191 -30.55 25.66 -8.68
CA SER A 191 -29.66 26.84 -8.67
C SER A 191 -28.20 26.41 -8.56
N LEU A 192 -27.88 25.44 -7.69
CA LEU A 192 -26.52 24.92 -7.52
C LEU A 192 -26.02 24.20 -8.79
N ARG A 193 -26.87 23.42 -9.45
CA ARG A 193 -26.54 22.80 -10.75
C ARG A 193 -26.25 23.85 -11.83
N LYS A 194 -27.04 24.94 -11.88
CA LYS A 194 -26.77 26.08 -12.77
C LYS A 194 -25.49 26.81 -12.37
N THR A 195 -25.24 26.98 -11.06
CA THR A 195 -24.03 27.64 -10.57
C THR A 195 -22.78 26.80 -10.83
N ILE A 196 -22.84 25.48 -10.67
CA ILE A 196 -21.74 24.57 -11.04
C ILE A 196 -21.50 24.56 -12.57
N ALA A 197 -22.58 24.60 -13.36
CA ALA A 197 -22.49 24.68 -14.81
C ALA A 197 -22.03 26.04 -15.34
N SER A 198 -22.19 27.12 -14.54
CA SER A 198 -21.77 28.50 -14.88
C SER A 198 -20.43 28.90 -14.27
N LEU A 199 -19.69 27.99 -13.61
CA LEU A 199 -18.32 28.26 -13.17
C LEU A 199 -17.43 28.59 -14.37
N PRO A 200 -16.61 29.67 -14.30
CA PRO A 200 -15.71 30.05 -15.39
C PRO A 200 -14.66 28.95 -15.61
N GLY A 201 -14.81 28.20 -16.65
CA GLY A 201 -14.03 27.00 -17.03
C GLY A 201 -14.81 26.03 -17.90
N CYS A 202 -16.15 26.15 -17.98
CA CYS A 202 -17.01 25.30 -18.81
C CYS A 202 -17.28 25.87 -20.22
N GLU A 203 -16.95 27.14 -20.47
CA GLU A 203 -17.07 27.75 -21.80
C GLU A 203 -15.76 28.38 -22.26
N ASN A 204 -15.30 27.93 -23.43
CA ASN A 204 -14.22 28.52 -24.25
C ASN A 204 -12.76 28.22 -23.86
N VAL A 205 -12.31 27.06 -24.26
CA VAL A 205 -10.96 26.90 -24.80
C VAL A 205 -10.95 27.39 -26.27
N LYS A 206 -11.26 28.64 -26.48
CA LYS A 206 -10.85 29.41 -27.69
C LYS A 206 -10.93 30.90 -27.38
N LYS A 207 -9.75 31.54 -27.39
CA LYS A 207 -9.46 32.98 -27.25
C LYS A 207 -9.43 33.52 -25.83
N THR A 208 -8.25 33.64 -25.27
CA THR A 208 -7.55 34.89 -24.96
C THR A 208 -6.34 34.56 -24.07
N GLY A 209 -5.20 35.06 -24.48
CA GLY A 209 -3.99 34.98 -23.68
C GLY A 209 -4.02 35.97 -22.51
N ASN A 210 -3.17 35.65 -21.54
CA ASN A 210 -2.70 36.47 -20.43
C ASN A 210 -3.68 36.96 -19.39
N ALA A 211 -3.73 36.18 -18.28
CA ALA A 211 -3.57 36.70 -16.91
C ALA A 211 -3.46 35.50 -15.94
N GLN A 212 -2.24 35.14 -15.56
CA GLN A 212 -1.97 34.15 -14.51
C GLN A 212 -2.07 34.80 -13.13
N PRO A 213 -2.77 34.20 -12.16
CA PRO A 213 -2.53 34.53 -10.75
C PRO A 213 -1.17 33.97 -10.34
N ARG A 214 -0.35 34.79 -9.71
CA ARG A 214 0.99 34.46 -9.21
C ARG A 214 0.89 33.44 -8.07
N PHE A 215 1.08 32.16 -8.40
CA PHE A 215 1.50 31.15 -7.45
C PHE A 215 3.05 31.11 -7.38
N PRO A 216 3.66 30.75 -6.23
CA PRO A 216 5.11 30.70 -6.12
C PRO A 216 5.69 29.76 -7.18
N LYS A 217 6.74 30.19 -7.86
CA LYS A 217 7.43 29.48 -8.92
C LYS A 217 8.02 28.15 -8.45
N LEU A 218 7.26 27.08 -8.47
CA LEU A 218 7.75 25.70 -8.32
C LEU A 218 7.10 24.71 -9.31
N PHE A 219 6.19 25.19 -10.16
CA PHE A 219 5.52 24.35 -11.16
C PHE A 219 5.40 25.10 -12.51
N SER A 220 6.48 25.21 -13.24
CA SER A 220 6.43 25.49 -14.68
C SER A 220 7.65 24.88 -15.35
N GLN A 221 7.47 23.80 -16.05
CA GLN A 221 8.05 23.49 -17.37
C GLN A 221 7.85 22.00 -17.69
N ALA A 222 6.94 21.72 -18.55
CA ALA A 222 7.06 20.76 -19.66
C ALA A 222 5.78 20.86 -20.50
N GLY A 223 5.89 21.62 -21.56
CA GLY A 223 4.91 21.62 -22.65
C GLY A 223 5.37 20.69 -23.76
N GLY A 224 4.43 20.32 -24.64
CA GLY A 224 4.78 19.88 -25.96
C GLY A 224 3.87 18.83 -26.58
N ALA A 225 2.99 19.29 -27.49
CA ALA A 225 2.54 18.69 -28.74
C ALA A 225 1.80 17.32 -28.73
N GLY A 226 0.49 17.24 -28.98
CA GLY A 226 -0.12 17.23 -30.31
C GLY A 226 -0.39 15.83 -30.80
N THR A 227 -1.65 15.48 -30.97
CA THR A 227 -2.26 15.05 -32.23
C THR A 227 -3.69 14.53 -32.00
N SER A 228 -4.59 15.11 -32.78
CA SER A 228 -6.00 14.74 -32.95
C SER A 228 -6.16 13.41 -33.66
N GLY A 229 -6.95 12.51 -33.09
CA GLY A 229 -7.43 11.28 -33.73
C GLY A 229 -8.93 11.12 -33.50
N SER A 230 -9.71 11.39 -34.52
CA SER A 230 -11.16 11.21 -34.62
C SER A 230 -11.51 9.72 -34.62
N CYS A 231 -12.33 9.25 -33.66
CA CYS A 231 -13.08 8.01 -33.81
C CYS A 231 -14.57 8.26 -33.56
N ARG A 232 -15.32 8.26 -34.66
CA ARG A 232 -16.79 8.15 -34.63
C ARG A 232 -17.19 6.72 -34.21
N GLY A 233 -17.89 6.57 -33.09
CA GLY A 233 -18.60 5.36 -32.68
C GLY A 233 -20.01 5.74 -32.23
N ARG A 234 -21.03 5.27 -32.94
CA ARG A 234 -22.47 5.40 -32.59
C ARG A 234 -22.76 4.50 -31.39
N GLY A 235 -23.40 5.03 -30.36
CA GLY A 235 -23.95 4.26 -29.25
C GLY A 235 -24.66 5.17 -28.24
N GLY A 236 -25.93 4.90 -27.97
CA GLY A 236 -26.94 5.69 -27.27
C GLY A 236 -26.48 6.48 -26.03
N GLY A 237 -26.79 7.76 -26.03
CA GLY A 237 -26.36 8.74 -25.05
C GLY A 237 -27.09 8.60 -23.72
N ALA A 238 -26.37 8.17 -22.69
CA ALA A 238 -26.69 8.56 -21.33
C ALA A 238 -26.11 9.98 -21.08
N PRO A 239 -26.78 10.84 -20.30
CA PRO A 239 -26.32 12.22 -20.08
C PRO A 239 -24.91 12.21 -19.47
N ALA A 240 -23.96 12.81 -20.19
CA ALA A 240 -22.61 13.01 -19.70
C ALA A 240 -22.66 13.91 -18.45
N VAL A 241 -22.09 13.46 -17.34
CA VAL A 241 -21.81 14.32 -16.19
C VAL A 241 -20.93 15.46 -16.70
N PRO A 242 -21.30 16.73 -16.52
CA PRO A 242 -20.47 17.83 -16.95
C PRO A 242 -19.10 17.71 -16.29
N SER A 243 -18.04 17.64 -17.07
CA SER A 243 -16.66 17.59 -16.60
C SER A 243 -16.27 18.95 -16.02
N VAL A 244 -16.60 19.16 -14.74
CA VAL A 244 -16.12 20.32 -13.99
C VAL A 244 -14.65 20.08 -13.66
N SER A 245 -13.79 21.07 -13.90
CA SER A 245 -12.37 20.90 -13.59
C SER A 245 -12.16 20.64 -12.11
N PRO A 246 -11.31 19.69 -11.70
CA PRO A 246 -11.02 19.41 -10.31
C PRO A 246 -10.65 20.66 -9.48
N ALA A 247 -9.92 21.60 -10.09
CA ALA A 247 -9.55 22.86 -9.47
C ALA A 247 -10.75 23.74 -9.10
N ALA A 248 -11.80 23.75 -9.94
CA ALA A 248 -13.02 24.51 -9.66
C ALA A 248 -13.84 23.89 -8.53
N LEU A 249 -13.89 22.57 -8.42
CA LEU A 249 -14.55 21.87 -7.31
C LEU A 249 -13.84 22.12 -5.99
N TYR A 250 -12.50 22.08 -5.96
CA TYR A 250 -11.72 22.41 -4.77
C TYR A 250 -11.93 23.88 -4.34
N ALA A 251 -11.87 24.83 -5.28
CA ALA A 251 -12.12 26.24 -4.99
C ALA A 251 -13.52 26.45 -4.39
N ARG A 252 -14.54 25.74 -4.91
CA ARG A 252 -15.89 25.81 -4.36
C ARG A 252 -16.01 25.17 -3.00
N ALA A 253 -15.33 24.05 -2.75
CA ALA A 253 -15.29 23.42 -1.44
C ALA A 253 -14.66 24.34 -0.39
N ASP A 254 -13.55 25.01 -0.73
CA ASP A 254 -12.88 25.98 0.14
C ASP A 254 -13.77 27.20 0.44
N GLU A 255 -14.51 27.71 -0.55
CA GLU A 255 -15.49 28.79 -0.36
C GLU A 255 -16.63 28.39 0.60
N ILE A 256 -17.17 27.16 0.45
CA ILE A 256 -18.20 26.64 1.34
C ILE A 256 -17.66 26.55 2.76
N VAL A 257 -16.44 26.01 2.96
CA VAL A 257 -15.82 25.92 4.29
C VAL A 257 -15.63 27.30 4.91
N ALA A 258 -15.13 28.26 4.15
CA ALA A 258 -14.94 29.64 4.66
C ALA A 258 -16.24 30.30 5.12
N ARG A 259 -17.39 29.93 4.54
CA ARG A 259 -18.72 30.46 4.90
C ARG A 259 -19.42 29.69 6.01
N THR A 260 -19.08 28.41 6.21
CA THR A 260 -19.84 27.50 7.08
C THR A 260 -19.11 27.09 8.35
N VAL A 261 -17.78 27.25 8.39
CA VAL A 261 -16.96 26.93 9.57
C VAL A 261 -16.55 28.23 10.27
N ARG A 262 -16.95 28.37 11.52
CA ARG A 262 -16.58 29.50 12.40
C ARG A 262 -15.48 29.04 13.35
N GLY A 263 -14.61 29.97 13.75
CA GLY A 263 -13.66 29.74 14.83
C GLY A 263 -12.44 28.85 14.45
N ALA A 264 -12.21 28.57 13.18
CA ALA A 264 -10.99 27.90 12.72
C ALA A 264 -9.76 28.82 12.90
N ALA A 265 -9.60 29.37 14.11
CA ALA A 265 -8.33 29.97 14.50
C ALA A 265 -7.28 28.87 14.39
N GLU A 266 -6.13 29.22 13.85
CA GLU A 266 -5.00 28.30 13.70
C GLU A 266 -4.62 27.77 15.09
N THR A 267 -5.08 26.54 15.39
CA THR A 267 -4.78 25.93 16.68
C THR A 267 -3.26 25.89 16.85
N GLU A 268 -2.76 26.12 18.08
CA GLU A 268 -1.33 26.02 18.40
C GLU A 268 -0.72 24.70 17.92
N ALA A 269 -1.52 23.63 17.85
CA ALA A 269 -1.12 22.34 17.31
C ALA A 269 -0.80 22.41 15.81
N ARG A 270 -1.60 23.16 15.02
CA ARG A 270 -1.32 23.38 13.59
C ARG A 270 -0.11 24.30 13.39
N ALA A 271 0.04 25.34 14.21
CA ALA A 271 1.20 26.21 14.18
C ALA A 271 2.48 25.46 14.56
N ARG A 272 2.43 24.58 15.58
CA ARG A 272 3.54 23.68 15.93
C ARG A 272 3.85 22.69 14.80
N SER A 273 2.83 22.08 14.19
CA SER A 273 3.02 21.20 13.04
C SER A 273 3.68 21.92 11.87
N ARG A 274 3.26 23.14 11.53
CA ARG A 274 3.92 23.93 10.46
C ARG A 274 5.38 24.26 10.75
N ARG A 275 5.71 24.59 12.00
CA ARG A 275 7.13 24.83 12.40
C ARG A 275 7.96 23.56 12.28
N ALA A 276 7.41 22.41 12.70
CA ALA A 276 8.06 21.11 12.54
C ALA A 276 8.21 20.75 11.05
N ASP A 277 7.18 21.01 10.24
CA ASP A 277 7.22 20.77 8.79
C ASP A 277 8.26 21.64 8.09
N ALA A 278 8.42 22.90 8.49
CA ALA A 278 9.45 23.78 7.95
C ALA A 278 10.87 23.23 8.16
N ALA A 279 11.11 22.53 9.27
CA ALA A 279 12.40 21.89 9.56
C ALA A 279 12.51 20.50 8.90
N LEU A 280 11.51 19.64 9.08
CA LEU A 280 11.56 18.23 8.67
C LEU A 280 11.31 18.02 7.17
N MET A 281 10.62 18.93 6.49
CA MET A 281 10.39 18.89 5.04
C MET A 281 11.36 19.80 4.26
N HIS A 282 12.35 20.42 4.94
CA HIS A 282 13.35 21.23 4.26
C HIS A 282 14.16 20.37 3.28
N PRO A 283 14.37 20.80 2.02
CA PRO A 283 15.00 19.98 0.97
C PRO A 283 16.34 19.35 1.35
N LEU A 284 17.14 20.07 2.18
CA LEU A 284 18.46 19.59 2.63
C LEU A 284 18.37 18.74 3.91
N LEU A 285 17.40 18.97 4.80
CA LEU A 285 17.31 18.30 6.10
C LEU A 285 16.41 17.06 6.08
N ALA A 286 15.42 17.01 5.19
CA ALA A 286 14.44 15.92 5.15
C ALA A 286 15.11 14.55 4.98
N TRP A 287 16.02 14.41 4.02
CA TRP A 287 16.67 13.14 3.73
C TRP A 287 17.67 12.69 4.82
N PRO A 288 18.57 13.56 5.36
CA PRO A 288 19.41 13.21 6.50
C PRO A 288 18.61 12.87 7.77
N ALA A 289 17.57 13.66 8.09
CA ALA A 289 16.70 13.37 9.24
C ALA A 289 15.99 12.02 9.08
N PHE A 290 15.50 11.74 7.89
CA PHE A 290 14.90 10.46 7.56
C PHE A 290 15.91 9.31 7.70
N ALA A 291 17.11 9.46 7.16
CA ALA A 291 18.17 8.46 7.27
C ALA A 291 18.55 8.21 8.74
N ALA A 292 18.60 9.24 9.58
CA ALA A 292 18.86 9.12 11.01
C ALA A 292 17.74 8.34 11.74
N VAL A 293 16.48 8.66 11.47
CA VAL A 293 15.31 7.93 12.03
C VAL A 293 15.37 6.46 11.63
N MET A 294 15.64 6.18 10.34
CA MET A 294 15.72 4.80 9.86
C MET A 294 16.92 4.05 10.43
N ALA A 295 18.07 4.71 10.54
CA ALA A 295 19.25 4.12 11.18
C ALA A 295 18.99 3.79 12.65
N ALA A 296 18.28 4.67 13.38
CA ALA A 296 17.87 4.41 14.77
C ALA A 296 16.91 3.21 14.87
N ILE A 297 15.91 3.12 13.98
CA ILE A 297 14.98 1.98 13.94
C ILE A 297 15.75 0.68 13.67
N LEU A 298 16.63 0.65 12.67
CA LEU A 298 17.40 -0.55 12.34
C LEU A 298 18.38 -0.91 13.45
N TYR A 299 19.04 0.07 14.07
CA TYR A 299 19.94 -0.14 15.20
C TYR A 299 19.20 -0.76 16.39
N LEU A 300 18.04 -0.24 16.77
CA LEU A 300 17.23 -0.81 17.85
C LEU A 300 16.70 -2.21 17.51
N THR A 301 16.30 -2.42 16.25
CA THR A 301 15.73 -3.67 15.77
C THR A 301 16.75 -4.81 15.76
N PHE A 302 17.97 -4.58 15.27
CA PHE A 302 18.97 -5.63 15.09
C PHE A 302 20.07 -5.61 16.17
N GLY A 303 20.16 -4.52 16.95
CA GLY A 303 21.11 -4.36 18.05
C GLY A 303 20.48 -4.71 19.42
N PRO A 304 20.36 -3.72 20.31
CA PRO A 304 20.11 -3.97 21.73
C PRO A 304 18.76 -4.59 22.05
N VAL A 305 17.72 -4.33 21.26
CA VAL A 305 16.37 -4.84 21.58
C VAL A 305 16.09 -6.17 20.85
N GLY A 306 16.03 -6.13 19.52
CA GLY A 306 15.66 -7.31 18.75
C GLY A 306 16.75 -8.38 18.73
N GLY A 307 18.04 -7.97 18.76
CA GLY A 307 19.17 -8.90 18.79
C GLY A 307 19.27 -9.66 20.12
N THR A 308 19.17 -8.99 21.26
CA THR A 308 19.23 -9.65 22.59
C THR A 308 18.02 -10.56 22.82
N LEU A 309 16.80 -10.07 22.51
CA LEU A 309 15.58 -10.88 22.63
C LEU A 309 15.60 -12.07 21.66
N GLY A 310 16.12 -11.87 20.43
CA GLY A 310 16.30 -12.94 19.45
C GLY A 310 17.27 -14.00 19.94
N GLY A 311 18.42 -13.59 20.47
CA GLY A 311 19.41 -14.50 21.05
C GLY A 311 18.86 -15.32 22.23
N LEU A 312 18.10 -14.67 23.13
CA LEU A 312 17.45 -15.36 24.25
C LEU A 312 16.42 -16.40 23.78
N LEU A 313 15.59 -16.01 22.79
CA LEU A 313 14.58 -16.90 22.24
C LEU A 313 15.22 -18.06 21.47
N SER A 314 16.25 -17.82 20.66
CA SER A 314 17.00 -18.87 19.97
C SER A 314 17.62 -19.85 20.97
N ALA A 315 18.27 -19.36 22.02
CA ALA A 315 18.84 -20.21 23.06
C ALA A 315 17.77 -21.03 23.83
N ALA A 316 16.58 -20.47 24.06
CA ALA A 316 15.47 -21.19 24.67
C ALA A 316 14.94 -22.31 23.74
N VAL A 317 14.79 -22.01 22.44
CA VAL A 317 14.37 -22.98 21.42
C VAL A 317 15.41 -24.11 21.30
N GLU A 318 16.69 -23.78 21.19
CA GLU A 318 17.77 -24.78 21.13
C GLU A 318 17.79 -25.69 22.36
N ARG A 319 17.61 -25.14 23.57
CA ARG A 319 17.52 -25.94 24.81
C ARG A 319 16.31 -26.87 24.83
N ALA A 320 15.15 -26.36 24.35
CA ALA A 320 13.94 -27.17 24.28
C ALA A 320 14.12 -28.36 23.32
N PHE A 321 14.73 -28.12 22.15
CA PHE A 321 15.01 -29.18 21.17
C PHE A 321 16.12 -30.13 21.64
N ALA A 322 17.15 -29.64 22.32
CA ALA A 322 18.17 -30.51 22.94
C ALA A 322 17.54 -31.43 24.03
N GLY A 323 16.61 -30.89 24.84
CA GLY A 323 15.83 -31.69 25.77
C GLY A 323 14.96 -32.74 25.07
N LEU A 324 14.32 -32.37 23.96
CA LEU A 324 13.52 -33.30 23.14
C LEU A 324 14.39 -34.39 22.51
N ASP A 325 15.57 -34.06 21.96
CA ASP A 325 16.51 -35.01 21.40
C ASP A 325 17.03 -35.99 22.48
N GLY A 326 17.33 -35.50 23.69
CA GLY A 326 17.66 -36.32 24.84
C GLY A 326 16.54 -37.29 25.25
N LEU A 327 15.29 -36.85 25.17
CA LEU A 327 14.11 -37.70 25.44
C LEU A 327 13.93 -38.77 24.36
N LEU A 328 14.07 -38.39 23.09
CA LEU A 328 13.99 -39.29 21.93
C LEU A 328 15.12 -40.35 21.96
N THR A 329 16.30 -39.97 22.43
CA THR A 329 17.42 -40.88 22.62
C THR A 329 17.11 -41.94 23.69
N ARG A 330 16.47 -41.53 24.81
CA ARG A 330 16.04 -42.44 25.88
C ARG A 330 14.98 -43.45 25.44
N VAL A 331 14.09 -43.03 24.53
CA VAL A 331 13.04 -43.89 23.95
C VAL A 331 13.57 -44.72 22.78
N SER A 332 14.87 -44.63 22.47
CA SER A 332 15.50 -45.30 21.32
C SER A 332 14.81 -45.00 20.00
N ALA A 333 14.38 -43.75 19.82
CA ALA A 333 13.73 -43.30 18.57
C ALA A 333 14.67 -43.49 17.37
N PRO A 334 14.16 -43.92 16.22
CA PRO A 334 14.94 -44.08 14.98
C PRO A 334 15.70 -42.80 14.63
N GLU A 335 16.92 -42.95 14.11
CA GLU A 335 17.80 -41.83 13.74
C GLU A 335 17.17 -40.85 12.78
N TRP A 336 16.34 -41.33 11.85
CA TRP A 336 15.65 -40.48 10.88
C TRP A 336 14.62 -39.52 11.55
N ILE A 337 13.95 -39.93 12.63
CA ILE A 337 13.05 -39.08 13.41
C ILE A 337 13.84 -37.99 14.13
N ARG A 338 14.98 -38.34 14.69
CA ARG A 338 15.85 -37.38 15.39
C ARG A 338 16.41 -36.36 14.41
N SER A 339 16.92 -36.80 13.24
CA SER A 339 17.40 -35.93 12.17
C SER A 339 16.28 -35.04 11.60
N LEU A 340 15.06 -35.57 11.42
CA LEU A 340 13.91 -34.79 10.98
C LEU A 340 13.60 -33.64 11.94
N LEU A 341 13.61 -33.93 13.24
CA LEU A 341 13.30 -32.93 14.27
C LEU A 341 14.42 -31.91 14.43
N SER A 342 15.69 -32.34 14.48
CA SER A 342 16.84 -31.46 14.68
C SER A 342 17.21 -30.68 13.42
N GLU A 343 17.29 -31.33 12.28
CA GLU A 343 17.76 -30.70 11.04
C GLU A 343 16.60 -30.13 10.20
N GLY A 344 15.47 -30.83 10.16
CA GLY A 344 14.30 -30.39 9.37
C GLY A 344 13.46 -29.32 10.10
N VAL A 345 12.97 -29.65 11.30
CA VAL A 345 12.04 -28.80 12.03
C VAL A 345 12.76 -27.68 12.78
N LEU A 346 13.83 -28.00 13.54
CA LEU A 346 14.55 -27.01 14.33
C LEU A 346 15.19 -25.94 13.44
N ASN A 347 15.88 -26.33 12.36
CA ASN A 347 16.48 -25.36 11.46
C ASN A 347 15.43 -24.47 10.79
N GLY A 348 14.28 -25.03 10.38
CA GLY A 348 13.19 -24.27 9.78
C GLY A 348 12.45 -23.38 10.76
N LEU A 349 12.03 -23.93 11.90
CA LEU A 349 11.25 -23.22 12.91
C LEU A 349 12.14 -22.34 13.80
N GLY A 350 13.33 -22.82 14.15
CA GLY A 350 14.29 -22.10 14.98
C GLY A 350 14.77 -20.81 14.33
N SER A 351 15.07 -20.84 13.04
CA SER A 351 15.44 -19.61 12.32
C SER A 351 14.31 -18.58 12.34
N VAL A 352 13.05 -18.99 12.11
CA VAL A 352 11.88 -18.11 12.16
C VAL A 352 11.67 -17.51 13.53
N LEU A 353 11.74 -18.34 14.58
CA LEU A 353 11.56 -17.91 15.97
C LEU A 353 12.69 -16.98 16.42
N GLY A 354 13.93 -17.24 16.03
CA GLY A 354 15.07 -16.39 16.34
C GLY A 354 14.95 -14.97 15.76
N PHE A 355 14.37 -14.83 14.56
CA PHE A 355 14.11 -13.53 13.95
C PHE A 355 12.82 -12.86 14.41
N LEU A 356 11.90 -13.60 15.05
CA LEU A 356 10.60 -13.06 15.44
C LEU A 356 10.69 -11.82 16.33
N PRO A 357 11.55 -11.75 17.37
CA PRO A 357 11.68 -10.56 18.21
C PRO A 357 12.17 -9.33 17.42
N ALA A 358 13.10 -9.50 16.49
CA ALA A 358 13.56 -8.42 15.63
C ALA A 358 12.43 -7.91 14.74
N VAL A 359 11.62 -8.81 14.14
CA VAL A 359 10.46 -8.45 13.31
C VAL A 359 9.39 -7.74 14.13
N LEU A 360 9.13 -8.19 15.37
CA LEU A 360 8.20 -7.54 16.31
C LEU A 360 8.65 -6.12 16.64
N THR A 361 9.92 -5.95 17.00
CA THR A 361 10.52 -4.65 17.29
C THR A 361 10.43 -3.70 16.08
N LEU A 362 10.76 -4.22 14.90
CA LEU A 362 10.65 -3.45 13.65
C LEU A 362 9.21 -2.97 13.40
N PHE A 363 8.23 -3.87 13.51
CA PHE A 363 6.83 -3.51 13.29
C PHE A 363 6.31 -2.51 14.33
N PHE A 364 6.74 -2.65 15.57
CA PHE A 364 6.38 -1.73 16.64
C PHE A 364 6.93 -0.32 16.37
N LEU A 365 8.24 -0.19 16.11
CA LEU A 365 8.88 1.09 15.83
C LEU A 365 8.34 1.76 14.57
N LEU A 366 8.14 0.99 13.49
CA LEU A 366 7.55 1.51 12.26
C LEU A 366 6.11 1.96 12.47
N SER A 367 5.32 1.23 13.28
CA SER A 367 3.95 1.64 13.61
C SER A 367 3.91 2.94 14.41
N LEU A 368 4.88 3.17 15.32
CA LEU A 368 5.00 4.46 16.03
C LEU A 368 5.29 5.62 15.06
N VAL A 369 6.20 5.41 14.11
CA VAL A 369 6.55 6.43 13.13
C VAL A 369 5.40 6.67 12.14
N GLU A 370 4.66 5.62 11.76
CA GLU A 370 3.48 5.72 10.90
C GLU A 370 2.36 6.52 11.60
N ASP A 371 2.06 6.20 12.87
CA ASP A 371 1.02 6.87 13.66
C ASP A 371 1.37 8.34 13.98
N SER A 372 2.65 8.68 14.09
CA SER A 372 3.10 10.07 14.31
C SER A 372 2.77 11.02 13.15
N GLY A 373 2.46 10.50 11.95
CA GLY A 373 2.26 11.27 10.73
C GLY A 373 3.55 11.65 9.99
N TYR A 374 4.73 11.23 10.48
CA TYR A 374 6.02 11.51 9.84
C TYR A 374 6.17 10.84 8.47
N MET A 375 5.65 9.59 8.34
CA MET A 375 5.72 8.84 7.08
C MET A 375 4.96 9.51 5.93
N ALA A 376 3.82 10.16 6.22
CA ALA A 376 3.06 10.90 5.20
C ALA A 376 3.88 12.07 4.62
N ARG A 377 4.66 12.74 5.46
CA ARG A 377 5.53 13.86 5.03
C ARG A 377 6.69 13.38 4.17
N MET A 378 7.31 12.28 4.56
CA MET A 378 8.37 11.67 3.75
C MET A 378 7.84 11.15 2.42
N ALA A 379 6.63 10.58 2.39
CA ALA A 379 5.95 10.21 1.16
C ALA A 379 5.71 11.42 0.24
N CYS A 380 5.33 12.57 0.82
CA CYS A 380 5.19 13.83 0.09
C CYS A 380 6.54 14.32 -0.48
N CYS A 381 7.62 14.29 0.33
CA CYS A 381 8.95 14.65 -0.15
C CYS A 381 9.45 13.72 -1.26
N ALA A 382 9.14 12.42 -1.18
CA ALA A 382 9.53 11.42 -2.16
C ALA A 382 8.64 11.43 -3.43
N ASP A 383 7.45 12.02 -3.38
CA ASP A 383 6.46 11.97 -4.47
C ASP A 383 7.02 12.47 -5.80
N ARG A 384 7.79 13.56 -5.78
CA ARG A 384 8.41 14.11 -6.99
C ARG A 384 9.37 13.12 -7.67
N LEU A 385 10.11 12.33 -6.87
CA LEU A 385 11.03 11.31 -7.38
C LEU A 385 10.26 10.10 -7.89
N LEU A 386 9.28 9.63 -7.11
CA LEU A 386 8.50 8.43 -7.43
C LEU A 386 7.61 8.62 -8.65
N ARG A 387 7.03 9.81 -8.85
CA ARG A 387 6.28 10.14 -10.08
C ARG A 387 7.12 10.03 -11.34
N ARG A 388 8.40 10.37 -11.31
CA ARG A 388 9.32 10.15 -12.45
C ARG A 388 9.50 8.66 -12.78
N LEU A 389 9.25 7.79 -11.80
CA LEU A 389 9.28 6.34 -11.95
C LEU A 389 7.90 5.75 -12.28
N GLY A 390 6.88 6.59 -12.46
CA GLY A 390 5.50 6.19 -12.72
C GLY A 390 4.81 5.60 -11.49
N LEU A 391 5.22 5.99 -10.27
CA LEU A 391 4.67 5.55 -9.00
C LEU A 391 4.14 6.74 -8.19
N ASN A 392 3.09 6.54 -7.42
CA ASN A 392 2.58 7.52 -6.49
C ASN A 392 3.49 7.66 -5.25
N GLY A 393 3.56 8.83 -4.63
CA GLY A 393 4.35 9.08 -3.41
C GLY A 393 4.05 8.13 -2.25
N ARG A 394 2.86 7.59 -2.14
CA ARG A 394 2.53 6.54 -1.16
C ARG A 394 3.33 5.26 -1.33
N ALA A 395 3.85 4.98 -2.51
CA ALA A 395 4.73 3.84 -2.76
C ALA A 395 6.05 3.91 -1.97
N PHE A 396 6.38 5.09 -1.43
CA PHE A 396 7.53 5.28 -0.55
C PHE A 396 7.47 4.40 0.70
N VAL A 397 6.29 4.26 1.32
CA VAL A 397 6.11 3.46 2.54
C VAL A 397 6.40 1.97 2.31
N PRO A 398 5.78 1.28 1.33
CA PRO A 398 6.18 -0.08 0.99
C PRO A 398 7.64 -0.22 0.57
N ALA A 399 8.19 0.74 -0.21
CA ALA A 399 9.60 0.72 -0.61
C ALA A 399 10.52 0.70 0.61
N LEU A 400 10.24 1.56 1.58
CA LEU A 400 11.00 1.65 2.81
C LEU A 400 10.94 0.36 3.63
N LEU A 401 9.74 -0.20 3.82
CA LEU A 401 9.52 -1.47 4.50
C LEU A 401 10.33 -2.60 3.84
N GLY A 402 10.54 -2.53 2.52
CA GLY A 402 11.32 -3.48 1.74
C GLY A 402 12.77 -3.62 2.19
N PHE A 403 13.38 -2.55 2.71
CA PHE A 403 14.72 -2.60 3.28
C PHE A 403 14.75 -3.31 4.66
N GLY A 404 13.65 -3.37 5.36
CA GLY A 404 13.51 -4.18 6.58
C GLY A 404 13.14 -5.62 6.25
N CYS A 405 11.96 -5.84 5.68
CA CYS A 405 11.46 -7.16 5.30
C CYS A 405 10.52 -7.07 4.11
N THR A 406 10.79 -7.85 3.07
CA THR A 406 10.00 -7.86 1.83
C THR A 406 8.56 -8.34 2.02
N VAL A 407 8.29 -9.26 2.97
CA VAL A 407 6.93 -9.78 3.21
C VAL A 407 5.95 -8.69 3.65
N PRO A 408 6.20 -7.95 4.75
CA PRO A 408 5.33 -6.85 5.16
C PRO A 408 5.31 -5.71 4.14
N ALA A 409 6.39 -5.48 3.42
CA ALA A 409 6.44 -4.49 2.35
C ALA A 409 5.45 -4.81 1.22
N ILE A 410 5.39 -6.06 0.79
CA ILE A 410 4.42 -6.53 -0.20
C ILE A 410 2.99 -6.38 0.34
N LEU A 411 2.74 -6.75 1.60
CA LEU A 411 1.41 -6.59 2.21
C LEU A 411 1.02 -5.11 2.35
N ALA A 412 2.00 -4.23 2.59
CA ALA A 412 1.76 -2.79 2.67
C ALA A 412 1.38 -2.16 1.32
N THR A 413 1.63 -2.84 0.18
CA THR A 413 1.17 -2.33 -1.12
C THR A 413 -0.35 -2.23 -1.22
N ARG A 414 -1.09 -2.91 -0.36
CA ARG A 414 -2.56 -2.79 -0.24
C ARG A 414 -3.02 -1.38 0.13
N THR A 415 -2.16 -0.58 0.75
CA THR A 415 -2.47 0.83 1.07
C THR A 415 -2.42 1.74 -0.14
N LEU A 416 -1.90 1.25 -1.28
CA LEU A 416 -1.89 1.99 -2.53
C LEU A 416 -3.27 1.94 -3.18
N PRO A 417 -3.85 3.09 -3.55
CA PRO A 417 -5.19 3.17 -4.12
C PRO A 417 -5.26 2.51 -5.50
N ASP A 418 -4.22 2.68 -6.33
CA ASP A 418 -4.18 2.17 -7.70
C ASP A 418 -3.71 0.71 -7.74
N ALA A 419 -4.48 -0.16 -8.37
CA ALA A 419 -4.15 -1.56 -8.58
C ALA A 419 -2.88 -1.77 -9.43
N ARG A 420 -2.57 -0.84 -10.34
CA ARG A 420 -1.33 -0.85 -11.16
C ARG A 420 -0.13 -0.56 -10.28
N ASP A 421 -0.20 0.46 -9.44
CA ASP A 421 0.87 0.82 -8.51
C ASP A 421 1.12 -0.30 -7.51
N ARG A 422 0.07 -0.97 -7.02
CA ARG A 422 0.18 -2.18 -6.20
C ARG A 422 0.97 -3.29 -6.91
N ARG A 423 0.60 -3.62 -8.15
CA ARG A 423 1.30 -4.65 -8.95
C ARG A 423 2.74 -4.28 -9.22
N ARG A 424 2.99 -3.04 -9.68
CA ARG A 424 4.35 -2.53 -9.95
C ARG A 424 5.21 -2.59 -8.68
N MET A 425 4.68 -2.09 -7.57
CA MET A 425 5.40 -2.07 -6.31
C MET A 425 5.69 -3.47 -5.80
N THR A 426 4.73 -4.41 -5.88
CA THR A 426 4.93 -5.82 -5.54
C THR A 426 6.08 -6.46 -6.34
N LEU A 427 6.26 -6.08 -7.60
CA LEU A 427 7.32 -6.58 -8.47
C LEU A 427 8.67 -5.90 -8.22
N LEU A 428 8.68 -4.65 -7.72
CA LEU A 428 9.90 -3.88 -7.43
C LEU A 428 10.49 -4.19 -6.06
N LEU A 429 9.65 -4.49 -5.05
CA LEU A 429 10.08 -4.72 -3.67
C LEU A 429 11.17 -5.78 -3.48
N PRO A 430 11.21 -6.90 -4.23
CA PRO A 430 12.26 -7.88 -4.09
C PRO A 430 13.68 -7.41 -4.45
N PHE A 431 13.83 -6.30 -5.18
CA PHE A 431 15.12 -5.67 -5.43
C PHE A 431 15.69 -4.97 -4.19
N CYS A 432 14.82 -4.64 -3.20
CA CYS A 432 15.27 -4.12 -1.92
C CYS A 432 16.10 -5.14 -1.15
N SER A 433 17.14 -4.66 -0.49
CA SER A 433 17.96 -5.50 0.38
C SER A 433 17.26 -5.65 1.73
N CYS A 434 16.68 -6.82 2.00
CA CYS A 434 16.07 -7.08 3.30
C CYS A 434 17.14 -7.44 4.36
N SER A 435 16.78 -7.27 5.63
CA SER A 435 17.66 -7.53 6.78
C SER A 435 18.16 -8.97 6.89
N ALA A 436 17.40 -9.96 6.42
CA ALA A 436 17.82 -11.37 6.41
C ALA A 436 19.06 -11.65 5.53
N LYS A 437 19.37 -10.75 4.59
CA LYS A 437 20.58 -10.82 3.76
C LYS A 437 21.82 -10.26 4.48
N LEU A 438 21.64 -9.43 5.49
CA LEU A 438 22.70 -8.70 6.19
C LEU A 438 23.77 -9.60 6.83
N PRO A 439 23.44 -10.74 7.49
CA PRO A 439 24.43 -11.68 7.98
C PRO A 439 25.33 -12.25 6.87
N VAL A 440 24.74 -12.55 5.70
CA VAL A 440 25.50 -13.04 4.55
C VAL A 440 26.48 -11.96 4.07
N TYR A 441 26.00 -10.71 3.92
CA TYR A 441 26.85 -9.59 3.52
C TYR A 441 27.98 -9.32 4.50
N SER A 442 27.67 -9.32 5.81
CA SER A 442 28.64 -9.06 6.87
C SER A 442 29.73 -10.13 6.91
N LEU A 443 29.36 -11.40 6.78
CA LEU A 443 30.33 -12.50 6.75
C LEU A 443 31.26 -12.41 5.53
N PHE A 444 30.70 -12.22 4.33
CA PHE A 444 31.50 -12.09 3.11
C PHE A 444 32.32 -10.81 3.12
N ALA A 445 31.74 -9.69 3.56
CA ALA A 445 32.49 -8.43 3.68
C ALA A 445 33.68 -8.55 4.62
N SER A 446 33.51 -9.18 5.80
CA SER A 446 34.61 -9.42 6.74
C SER A 446 35.63 -10.45 6.24
N ALA A 447 35.22 -11.37 5.34
CA ALA A 447 36.12 -12.32 4.74
C ALA A 447 36.99 -11.71 3.63
N PHE A 448 36.40 -10.89 2.75
CA PHE A 448 37.04 -10.46 1.49
C PHE A 448 37.42 -8.98 1.46
N PHE A 449 36.80 -8.14 2.30
CA PHE A 449 37.02 -6.68 2.33
C PHE A 449 37.35 -6.19 3.75
N PRO A 450 38.39 -6.71 4.42
CA PRO A 450 38.75 -6.33 5.78
C PRO A 450 39.06 -4.83 5.85
N GLY A 451 38.54 -4.14 6.88
CA GLY A 451 38.66 -2.69 7.06
C GLY A 451 37.75 -1.84 6.17
N ARG A 452 36.99 -2.45 5.24
CA ARG A 452 36.01 -1.79 4.37
C ARG A 452 34.64 -2.46 4.39
N GLU A 453 34.37 -3.23 5.43
CA GLU A 453 33.13 -4.04 5.56
C GLU A 453 31.87 -3.19 5.44
N THR A 454 31.85 -2.04 6.14
CA THR A 454 30.69 -1.12 6.10
C THR A 454 30.48 -0.54 4.70
N LEU A 455 31.56 -0.22 3.98
CA LEU A 455 31.50 0.27 2.61
C LEU A 455 30.96 -0.80 1.65
N ALA A 456 31.40 -2.06 1.79
CA ALA A 456 30.94 -3.17 0.96
C ALA A 456 29.45 -3.44 1.16
N VAL A 457 28.99 -3.45 2.42
CA VAL A 457 27.57 -3.62 2.75
C VAL A 457 26.76 -2.43 2.22
N GLY A 458 27.23 -1.20 2.44
CA GLY A 458 26.59 0.02 1.92
C GLY A 458 26.47 0.03 0.39
N ALA A 459 27.50 -0.43 -0.32
CA ALA A 459 27.49 -0.55 -1.77
C ALA A 459 26.44 -1.55 -2.26
N LEU A 460 26.25 -2.68 -1.56
CA LEU A 460 25.18 -3.64 -1.87
C LEU A 460 23.77 -3.05 -1.68
N TYR A 461 23.55 -2.30 -0.61
CA TYR A 461 22.26 -1.60 -0.41
C TYR A 461 22.02 -0.55 -1.50
N ALA A 462 23.06 0.24 -1.85
CA ALA A 462 22.99 1.20 -2.94
C ALA A 462 22.74 0.53 -4.30
N LEU A 463 23.37 -0.61 -4.56
CA LEU A 463 23.14 -1.40 -5.78
C LEU A 463 21.69 -1.89 -5.87
N GLY A 464 21.13 -2.40 -4.77
CA GLY A 464 19.71 -2.81 -4.73
C GLY A 464 18.77 -1.66 -5.06
N ALA A 465 18.98 -0.49 -4.44
CA ALA A 465 18.21 0.72 -4.72
C ALA A 465 18.41 1.19 -6.18
N ALA A 466 19.64 1.15 -6.70
CA ALA A 466 19.95 1.50 -8.08
C ALA A 466 19.26 0.58 -9.09
N MET A 467 19.17 -0.72 -8.80
CA MET A 467 18.48 -1.68 -9.68
C MET A 467 16.95 -1.53 -9.69
N MET A 468 16.36 -0.95 -8.63
CA MET A 468 14.93 -0.60 -8.65
C MET A 468 14.61 0.46 -9.72
N LEU A 469 15.51 1.40 -10.00
CA LEU A 469 15.28 2.49 -10.96
C LEU A 469 15.01 1.98 -12.38
N PRO A 470 15.92 1.21 -13.03
CA PRO A 470 15.68 0.70 -14.36
C PRO A 470 14.49 -0.27 -14.42
N ALA A 471 14.28 -1.07 -13.36
CA ALA A 471 13.10 -1.93 -13.27
C ALA A 471 11.79 -1.12 -13.25
N ALA A 472 11.72 -0.05 -12.45
CA ALA A 472 10.56 0.84 -12.40
C ALA A 472 10.33 1.56 -13.74
N LEU A 473 11.38 2.08 -14.37
CA LEU A 473 11.30 2.72 -15.69
C LEU A 473 10.87 1.76 -16.79
N CYS A 474 11.36 0.53 -16.78
CA CYS A 474 10.92 -0.50 -17.71
C CYS A 474 9.42 -0.79 -17.55
N MET A 475 8.96 -0.95 -16.31
CA MET A 475 7.55 -1.21 -16.00
C MET A 475 6.65 -0.02 -16.35
N SER A 476 7.11 1.21 -16.15
CA SER A 476 6.34 2.41 -16.50
C SER A 476 6.14 2.54 -18.02
N ARG A 477 7.13 2.13 -18.82
CA ARG A 477 7.03 2.11 -20.29
C ARG A 477 6.17 0.97 -20.82
N LEU A 478 6.21 -0.20 -20.18
CA LEU A 478 5.42 -1.37 -20.60
C LEU A 478 3.93 -1.24 -20.26
N SER A 479 3.58 -0.45 -19.26
CA SER A 479 2.20 -0.23 -18.83
C SER A 479 1.97 1.26 -18.59
N PRO A 480 1.91 2.09 -19.65
CA PRO A 480 1.62 3.51 -19.51
C PRO A 480 0.24 3.69 -18.87
N GLY A 481 0.17 4.39 -17.76
CA GLY A 481 -1.07 4.70 -17.05
C GLY A 481 -1.25 6.21 -16.94
N GLY A 482 -2.48 6.67 -16.85
CA GLY A 482 -2.79 8.07 -16.58
C GLY A 482 -2.22 8.50 -15.23
N GLU A 483 -1.77 9.75 -15.12
CA GLU A 483 -1.34 10.33 -13.86
C GLU A 483 -2.54 10.32 -12.90
N SER A 484 -2.45 9.58 -11.79
CA SER A 484 -3.41 9.74 -10.72
C SER A 484 -3.16 11.10 -10.07
N THR A 485 -4.10 12.02 -10.22
CA THR A 485 -4.09 13.34 -9.56
C THR A 485 -4.41 13.18 -8.08
N PHE A 486 -3.56 12.45 -7.37
CA PHE A 486 -3.78 12.24 -5.94
C PHE A 486 -3.18 13.40 -5.14
N VAL A 487 -4.06 14.15 -4.48
CA VAL A 487 -3.68 15.18 -3.52
C VAL A 487 -3.51 14.51 -2.14
N MET A 488 -2.30 14.54 -1.60
CA MET A 488 -2.02 14.01 -0.27
C MET A 488 -2.13 15.14 0.76
N GLU A 489 -3.12 15.07 1.62
CA GLU A 489 -3.18 15.92 2.81
C GLU A 489 -2.20 15.40 3.87
N LEU A 490 -1.46 16.31 4.49
CA LEU A 490 -0.57 16.00 5.58
C LEU A 490 -1.37 15.96 6.89
N PRO A 491 -1.50 14.79 7.54
CA PRO A 491 -2.16 14.72 8.85
C PRO A 491 -1.37 15.55 9.86
N SER A 492 -2.04 16.16 10.86
CA SER A 492 -1.32 16.81 11.96
C SER A 492 -0.44 15.82 12.69
N TYR A 493 0.71 16.27 13.22
CA TYR A 493 1.54 15.41 14.08
C TYR A 493 0.73 14.99 15.30
N ARG A 494 0.75 13.71 15.60
CA ARG A 494 0.14 13.14 16.80
C ARG A 494 1.20 12.45 17.64
N MET A 495 1.01 12.47 18.96
CA MET A 495 1.78 11.59 19.83
C MET A 495 1.33 10.15 19.53
N PRO A 496 2.26 9.26 19.13
CA PRO A 496 1.89 7.91 18.77
C PRO A 496 1.31 7.14 19.96
N SER A 497 0.23 6.42 19.73
CA SER A 497 -0.43 5.60 20.75
C SER A 497 0.27 4.24 20.85
N ALA A 498 0.93 3.98 22.00
CA ALA A 498 1.60 2.69 22.24
C ALA A 498 0.62 1.50 22.15
N ARG A 499 -0.65 1.69 22.56
CA ARG A 499 -1.69 0.66 22.47
C ARG A 499 -2.04 0.35 21.01
N ALA A 500 -2.21 1.37 20.17
CA ALA A 500 -2.49 1.20 18.75
C ALA A 500 -1.31 0.54 18.03
N ALA A 501 -0.08 1.00 18.30
CA ALA A 501 1.14 0.42 17.75
C ALA A 501 1.30 -1.06 18.14
N LEU A 502 1.03 -1.42 19.40
CA LEU A 502 1.08 -2.80 19.88
C LEU A 502 0.03 -3.69 19.19
N SER A 503 -1.21 -3.20 19.05
CA SER A 503 -2.28 -3.92 18.36
C SER A 503 -1.93 -4.17 16.89
N LEU A 504 -1.40 -3.17 16.20
CA LEU A 504 -0.99 -3.26 14.80
C LEU A 504 0.22 -4.21 14.65
N MET A 505 1.20 -4.12 15.56
CA MET A 505 2.33 -5.04 15.63
C MET A 505 1.86 -6.49 15.77
N LEU A 506 0.96 -6.79 16.70
CA LEU A 506 0.43 -8.15 16.93
C LEU A 506 -0.33 -8.67 15.70
N THR A 507 -1.11 -7.81 15.04
CA THR A 507 -1.86 -8.18 13.83
C THR A 507 -0.91 -8.53 12.68
N ARG A 508 0.08 -7.67 12.41
CA ARG A 508 1.10 -7.91 11.37
C ARG A 508 1.95 -9.15 11.69
N SER A 509 2.27 -9.38 12.97
CA SER A 509 3.06 -10.53 13.43
C SER A 509 2.31 -11.84 13.28
N ARG A 510 1.01 -11.90 13.57
CA ARG A 510 0.19 -13.09 13.31
C ARG A 510 0.23 -13.50 11.83
N ILE A 511 0.12 -12.52 10.93
CA ILE A 511 0.20 -12.78 9.48
C ILE A 511 1.58 -13.31 9.11
N PHE A 512 2.66 -12.73 9.67
CA PHE A 512 4.03 -13.16 9.44
C PHE A 512 4.26 -14.61 9.93
N VAL A 513 3.90 -14.92 11.18
CA VAL A 513 4.05 -16.26 11.76
C VAL A 513 3.26 -17.30 10.94
N ARG A 514 2.02 -17.00 10.59
CA ARG A 514 1.22 -17.89 9.74
C ARG A 514 1.88 -18.11 8.38
N CYS A 515 2.41 -17.06 7.75
CA CYS A 515 3.12 -17.17 6.49
C CYS A 515 4.41 -18.00 6.63
N ALA A 516 5.16 -17.79 7.70
CA ALA A 516 6.38 -18.53 8.00
C ALA A 516 6.09 -20.03 8.19
N LEU A 517 5.12 -20.39 9.02
CA LEU A 517 4.73 -21.79 9.26
C LEU A 517 4.21 -22.48 7.99
N THR A 518 3.46 -21.77 7.14
CA THR A 518 2.87 -22.37 5.93
C THR A 518 3.81 -22.45 4.73
N THR A 519 4.90 -21.68 4.72
CA THR A 519 5.83 -21.62 3.57
C THR A 519 7.25 -22.01 3.91
N LEU A 520 7.80 -21.51 5.04
CA LEU A 520 9.20 -21.78 5.38
C LEU A 520 9.39 -23.19 5.94
N LEU A 521 8.47 -23.66 6.82
CA LEU A 521 8.57 -24.99 7.37
C LEU A 521 8.51 -26.10 6.30
N PRO A 522 7.52 -26.12 5.37
CA PRO A 522 7.55 -27.10 4.27
C PRO A 522 8.80 -27.00 3.39
N ALA A 523 9.31 -25.78 3.15
CA ALA A 523 10.51 -25.58 2.37
C ALA A 523 11.75 -26.15 3.08
N SER A 524 11.89 -25.96 4.39
CA SER A 524 13.01 -26.54 5.17
C SER A 524 12.93 -28.07 5.25
N LEU A 525 11.73 -28.62 5.38
CA LEU A 525 11.51 -30.07 5.34
C LEU A 525 11.87 -30.67 3.96
N LEU A 526 11.54 -29.96 2.88
CA LEU A 526 11.93 -30.36 1.53
C LEU A 526 13.46 -30.40 1.37
N ILE A 527 14.16 -29.37 1.87
CA ILE A 527 15.62 -29.30 1.82
C ILE A 527 16.24 -30.43 2.66
N TRP A 528 15.70 -30.68 3.87
CA TRP A 528 16.12 -31.81 4.69
C TRP A 528 15.95 -33.13 3.94
N LEU A 529 14.80 -33.36 3.30
CA LEU A 529 14.54 -34.55 2.49
C LEU A 529 15.54 -34.70 1.33
N MET A 530 15.83 -33.60 0.63
CA MET A 530 16.80 -33.57 -0.47
C MET A 530 18.24 -33.88 0.01
N ASN A 531 18.59 -33.49 1.24
CA ASN A 531 19.87 -33.86 1.84
C ASN A 531 19.93 -35.33 2.24
N ARG A 532 18.80 -35.93 2.65
CA ARG A 532 18.71 -37.32 3.10
C ARG A 532 18.67 -38.32 1.96
N VAL A 533 18.02 -37.97 0.84
CA VAL A 533 17.92 -38.83 -0.33
C VAL A 533 19.28 -38.87 -1.03
N GLN A 534 19.88 -40.05 -1.10
CA GLN A 534 21.16 -40.28 -1.81
C GLN A 534 20.90 -40.78 -3.22
N LEU A 535 21.50 -40.12 -4.19
CA LEU A 535 21.48 -40.45 -5.62
C LEU A 535 22.93 -40.75 -6.08
N GLY A 536 23.28 -42.01 -6.30
CA GLY A 536 24.61 -42.36 -6.73
C GLY A 536 25.75 -41.98 -5.77
N GLY A 537 25.52 -42.07 -4.44
CA GLY A 537 26.52 -41.75 -3.40
C GLY A 537 26.68 -40.27 -3.07
N ARG A 538 25.83 -39.39 -3.67
CA ARG A 538 25.72 -37.96 -3.35
C ARG A 538 24.31 -37.63 -2.93
N SER A 539 24.13 -36.58 -2.12
CA SER A 539 22.78 -36.14 -1.78
C SER A 539 22.04 -35.60 -3.03
N ALA A 540 20.71 -35.70 -3.02
CA ALA A 540 19.91 -35.15 -4.11
C ALA A 540 20.14 -33.64 -4.25
N LEU A 541 20.39 -32.91 -3.14
CA LEU A 541 20.75 -31.51 -3.17
C LEU A 541 22.10 -31.27 -3.84
N GLU A 542 23.14 -32.09 -3.53
CA GLU A 542 24.45 -31.99 -4.16
C GLU A 542 24.38 -32.30 -5.66
N THR A 543 23.60 -33.30 -6.06
CA THR A 543 23.40 -33.68 -7.47
C THR A 543 22.72 -32.54 -8.23
N LEU A 544 21.65 -31.97 -7.66
CA LEU A 544 20.94 -30.84 -8.27
C LEU A 544 21.82 -29.57 -8.31
N ALA A 545 22.52 -29.26 -7.23
CA ALA A 545 23.45 -28.13 -7.17
C ALA A 545 24.62 -28.30 -8.18
N GLY A 546 25.16 -29.52 -8.34
CA GLY A 546 26.19 -29.84 -9.33
C GLY A 546 25.70 -29.67 -10.77
N ALA A 547 24.45 -30.01 -11.05
CA ALA A 547 23.84 -29.80 -12.36
C ALA A 547 23.60 -28.29 -12.68
N VAL A 548 23.34 -27.48 -11.67
CA VAL A 548 23.10 -26.02 -11.82
C VAL A 548 24.40 -25.22 -11.79
N ALA A 549 25.45 -25.71 -11.13
CA ALA A 549 26.73 -25.01 -10.95
C ALA A 549 27.38 -24.50 -12.26
N PRO A 550 27.39 -25.25 -13.40
CA PRO A 550 27.97 -24.75 -14.65
C PRO A 550 27.31 -23.46 -15.17
N LEU A 551 26.04 -23.25 -14.86
CA LEU A 551 25.32 -22.03 -15.24
C LEU A 551 25.95 -20.76 -14.62
N PHE A 552 26.59 -20.88 -13.45
CA PHE A 552 27.22 -19.76 -12.75
C PHE A 552 28.71 -19.56 -13.07
N LEU A 553 29.28 -20.36 -13.97
CA LEU A 553 30.67 -20.15 -14.45
C LEU A 553 30.90 -18.76 -15.06
N PRO A 554 29.99 -18.21 -15.92
CA PRO A 554 30.17 -16.86 -16.47
C PRO A 554 30.06 -15.77 -15.41
N ALA A 555 29.43 -16.04 -14.26
CA ALA A 555 29.32 -15.15 -13.11
C ALA A 555 30.47 -15.34 -12.10
N GLY A 556 31.41 -16.25 -12.33
CA GLY A 556 32.62 -16.46 -11.54
C GLY A 556 32.47 -17.30 -10.27
N PHE A 557 31.31 -17.91 -10.01
CA PHE A 557 31.07 -18.78 -8.84
C PHE A 557 30.40 -20.12 -9.21
N GLY A 558 30.90 -20.77 -10.28
CA GLY A 558 30.39 -22.03 -10.80
C GLY A 558 30.74 -23.27 -9.97
N ASN A 559 30.77 -23.17 -8.63
CA ASN A 559 30.97 -24.27 -7.71
C ASN A 559 29.66 -24.80 -7.15
N TRP A 560 29.58 -26.12 -6.91
CA TRP A 560 28.34 -26.74 -6.45
C TRP A 560 27.92 -26.27 -5.03
N GLN A 561 28.90 -25.92 -4.17
CA GLN A 561 28.63 -25.42 -2.83
C GLN A 561 27.88 -24.07 -2.87
N ALA A 562 28.31 -23.16 -3.74
CA ALA A 562 27.60 -21.90 -3.94
C ALA A 562 26.18 -22.12 -4.49
N SER A 563 26.05 -23.03 -5.47
CA SER A 563 24.74 -23.38 -6.03
C SER A 563 23.81 -24.02 -4.99
N ALA A 564 24.33 -24.92 -4.14
CA ALA A 564 23.59 -25.51 -3.03
C ALA A 564 23.12 -24.43 -2.03
N ALA A 565 24.02 -23.50 -1.66
CA ALA A 565 23.68 -22.38 -0.77
C ALA A 565 22.62 -21.45 -1.38
N LEU A 566 22.65 -21.20 -2.69
CA LEU A 566 21.61 -20.41 -3.37
C LEU A 566 20.27 -21.14 -3.44
N LEU A 567 20.25 -22.46 -3.64
CA LEU A 567 19.03 -23.26 -3.63
C LEU A 567 18.38 -23.27 -2.25
N THR A 568 19.15 -23.47 -1.18
CA THR A 568 18.62 -23.37 0.19
C THR A 568 18.17 -21.95 0.55
N GLY A 569 18.87 -20.94 0.02
CA GLY A 569 18.53 -19.53 0.15
C GLY A 569 17.20 -19.11 -0.52
N LEU A 570 16.60 -19.98 -1.38
CA LEU A 570 15.24 -19.77 -1.87
C LEU A 570 14.19 -19.99 -0.77
N ALA A 571 14.43 -20.91 0.14
CA ALA A 571 13.55 -21.10 1.29
C ALA A 571 13.69 -19.91 2.25
N ALA A 572 14.90 -19.66 2.72
CA ALA A 572 15.22 -18.57 3.65
C ALA A 572 16.64 -18.06 3.38
N LYS A 573 16.82 -16.75 3.29
CA LYS A 573 18.12 -16.15 2.90
C LYS A 573 19.25 -16.44 3.90
N GLU A 574 18.92 -16.52 5.17
CA GLU A 574 19.84 -16.89 6.25
C GLU A 574 20.36 -18.34 6.13
N ALA A 575 19.61 -19.23 5.46
CA ALA A 575 20.02 -20.61 5.23
C ALA A 575 21.29 -20.72 4.36
N ILE A 576 21.63 -19.69 3.60
CA ILE A 576 22.89 -19.63 2.85
C ILE A 576 24.09 -19.84 3.76
N LEU A 577 24.10 -19.18 4.93
CA LEU A 577 25.22 -19.28 5.88
C LEU A 577 25.30 -20.65 6.55
N SER A 578 24.17 -21.18 7.01
CA SER A 578 24.13 -22.51 7.63
C SER A 578 24.52 -23.59 6.62
N THR A 579 24.11 -23.45 5.37
CA THR A 579 24.51 -24.38 4.29
C THR A 579 26.02 -24.35 4.05
N PHE A 580 26.64 -23.17 3.95
CA PHE A 580 28.10 -23.10 3.86
C PHE A 580 28.79 -23.67 5.09
N GLY A 581 28.27 -23.41 6.32
CA GLY A 581 28.80 -23.97 7.56
C GLY A 581 28.84 -25.50 7.54
N VAL A 582 27.75 -26.13 7.11
CA VAL A 582 27.64 -27.59 7.00
C VAL A 582 28.52 -28.14 5.88
N LEU A 583 28.41 -27.60 4.66
CA LEU A 583 29.13 -28.12 3.50
C LEU A 583 30.65 -27.95 3.62
N LEU A 584 31.12 -26.87 4.23
CA LEU A 584 32.54 -26.60 4.41
C LEU A 584 33.11 -27.17 5.74
N ARG A 585 32.24 -27.83 6.54
CA ARG A 585 32.61 -28.40 7.85
C ARG A 585 33.32 -27.37 8.75
N ALA A 586 32.81 -26.14 8.75
CA ALA A 586 33.45 -25.00 9.38
C ALA A 586 32.64 -24.53 10.61
N PRO A 587 32.90 -25.06 11.83
CA PRO A 587 32.20 -24.64 13.03
C PRO A 587 32.63 -23.22 13.41
N GLY A 588 31.66 -22.30 13.46
CA GLY A 588 31.86 -20.91 13.89
C GLY A 588 32.35 -19.96 12.78
N ALA A 589 32.13 -18.66 13.03
CA ALA A 589 32.33 -17.61 12.03
C ALA A 589 33.78 -17.46 11.54
N PHE A 590 34.76 -17.75 12.39
CA PHE A 590 36.18 -17.65 12.01
C PHE A 590 36.58 -18.75 11.02
N ALA A 591 36.25 -20.01 11.32
CA ALA A 591 36.52 -21.15 10.44
C ALA A 591 35.79 -20.99 9.10
N LEU A 592 34.55 -20.50 9.13
CA LEU A 592 33.76 -20.29 7.94
C LEU A 592 34.36 -19.19 7.04
N ARG A 593 34.86 -18.09 7.59
CA ARG A 593 35.58 -17.06 6.82
C ARG A 593 36.82 -17.62 6.13
N ALA A 594 37.62 -18.43 6.82
CA ALA A 594 38.79 -19.06 6.25
C ALA A 594 38.43 -20.05 5.12
N ALA A 595 37.37 -20.84 5.30
CA ALA A 595 36.88 -21.78 4.29
C ALA A 595 36.32 -21.06 3.05
N LEU A 596 35.57 -19.96 3.22
CA LEU A 596 35.05 -19.16 2.13
C LEU A 596 36.19 -18.52 1.29
N ARG A 597 37.27 -18.07 1.92
CA ARG A 597 38.45 -17.52 1.20
C ARG A 597 39.15 -18.58 0.31
N ARG A 598 38.98 -19.85 0.59
CA ARG A 598 39.49 -20.95 -0.29
C ARG A 598 38.53 -21.23 -1.45
N LEU A 599 37.25 -20.94 -1.28
CA LEU A 599 36.21 -21.24 -2.26
C LEU A 599 35.97 -20.09 -3.25
N PHE A 600 36.14 -18.86 -2.82
CA PHE A 600 35.89 -17.63 -3.60
C PHE A 600 37.12 -16.75 -3.67
N THR A 601 37.27 -16.03 -4.79
CA THR A 601 38.14 -14.86 -4.90
C THR A 601 37.33 -13.61 -4.47
N PRO A 602 37.96 -12.47 -4.15
CA PRO A 602 37.25 -11.22 -3.83
C PRO A 602 36.23 -10.82 -4.90
N LEU A 603 36.59 -10.99 -6.18
CA LEU A 603 35.74 -10.66 -7.31
C LEU A 603 34.55 -11.64 -7.45
N SER A 604 34.80 -12.95 -7.31
CA SER A 604 33.72 -13.94 -7.34
C SER A 604 32.79 -13.82 -6.13
N ALA A 605 33.30 -13.42 -4.96
CA ALA A 605 32.50 -13.11 -3.78
C ALA A 605 31.60 -11.88 -4.01
N ALA A 606 32.13 -10.82 -4.61
CA ALA A 606 31.32 -9.64 -4.98
C ALA A 606 30.20 -10.01 -5.98
N SER A 607 30.52 -10.83 -6.97
CA SER A 607 29.54 -11.34 -7.94
C SER A 607 28.46 -12.21 -7.27
N PHE A 608 28.86 -13.14 -6.40
CA PHE A 608 27.95 -13.98 -5.61
C PHE A 608 27.02 -13.15 -4.73
N LEU A 609 27.56 -12.11 -4.05
CA LEU A 609 26.78 -11.18 -3.24
C LEU A 609 25.79 -10.39 -4.08
N THR A 610 26.20 -9.94 -5.28
CA THR A 610 25.32 -9.24 -6.24
C THR A 610 24.15 -10.14 -6.66
N PHE A 611 24.43 -11.40 -6.99
CA PHE A 611 23.38 -12.38 -7.29
C PHE A 611 22.48 -12.60 -6.09
N THR A 612 23.03 -12.82 -4.89
CA THR A 612 22.30 -13.04 -3.64
C THR A 612 21.41 -11.86 -3.27
N LEU A 613 21.83 -10.64 -3.60
CA LEU A 613 21.05 -9.44 -3.43
C LEU A 613 19.80 -9.44 -4.31
N LEU A 614 19.94 -9.74 -5.59
CA LEU A 614 18.93 -9.45 -6.60
C LEU A 614 18.03 -10.64 -6.94
N TYR A 615 18.47 -11.91 -6.72
CA TYR A 615 17.68 -13.07 -7.11
C TYR A 615 16.40 -13.23 -6.29
N THR A 616 15.50 -14.04 -6.77
CA THR A 616 14.16 -14.32 -6.24
C THR A 616 14.07 -14.21 -4.72
N PRO A 617 13.04 -13.53 -4.18
CA PRO A 617 12.84 -13.41 -2.74
C PRO A 617 12.62 -14.78 -2.09
N CYS A 618 12.72 -14.84 -0.75
CA CYS A 618 12.46 -16.07 0.00
C CYS A 618 11.02 -16.60 -0.24
N ALA A 619 10.80 -17.88 0.03
CA ALA A 619 9.51 -18.54 -0.19
C ALA A 619 8.33 -17.80 0.44
N ALA A 620 8.54 -17.17 1.61
CA ALA A 620 7.51 -16.36 2.27
C ALA A 620 7.14 -15.11 1.46
N ALA A 621 8.13 -14.39 0.92
CA ALA A 621 7.90 -13.20 0.11
C ALA A 621 7.30 -13.57 -1.26
N PHE A 622 7.72 -14.69 -1.86
CA PHE A 622 7.09 -15.24 -3.06
C PHE A 622 5.61 -15.58 -2.80
N GLY A 623 5.29 -16.23 -1.67
CA GLY A 623 3.92 -16.52 -1.26
C GLY A 623 3.07 -15.28 -1.05
N ALA A 624 3.63 -14.20 -0.50
CA ALA A 624 2.97 -12.90 -0.38
C ALA A 624 2.73 -12.27 -1.75
N ALA A 625 3.76 -12.24 -2.61
CA ALA A 625 3.65 -11.69 -3.97
C ALA A 625 2.62 -12.44 -4.83
N ARG A 626 2.54 -13.77 -4.73
CA ARG A 626 1.52 -14.58 -5.39
C ARG A 626 0.10 -14.16 -5.02
N ARG A 627 -0.13 -13.87 -3.73
CA ARG A 627 -1.44 -13.44 -3.22
C ARG A 627 -1.81 -12.06 -3.75
N GLU A 628 -0.87 -11.11 -3.74
CA GLU A 628 -1.12 -9.74 -4.21
C GLU A 628 -1.25 -9.64 -5.73
N LEU A 629 -0.53 -10.48 -6.48
CA LEU A 629 -0.63 -10.55 -7.94
C LEU A 629 -1.84 -11.35 -8.43
N GLY A 630 -2.50 -12.12 -7.54
CA GLY A 630 -3.68 -12.94 -7.85
C GLY A 630 -3.43 -14.12 -8.79
N SER A 631 -2.17 -14.35 -9.23
CA SER A 631 -1.81 -15.39 -10.20
C SER A 631 -0.45 -16.01 -9.90
N THR A 632 -0.42 -17.34 -9.82
CA THR A 632 0.82 -18.09 -9.64
C THR A 632 1.73 -17.96 -10.88
N LYS A 633 1.16 -17.94 -12.09
CA LYS A 633 1.93 -17.79 -13.34
C LYS A 633 2.66 -16.44 -13.38
N THR A 634 1.96 -15.35 -13.03
CA THR A 634 2.56 -14.01 -12.98
C THR A 634 3.67 -13.92 -11.91
N ALA A 635 3.47 -14.53 -10.74
CA ALA A 635 4.48 -14.55 -9.69
C ALA A 635 5.73 -15.36 -10.10
N LEU A 636 5.56 -16.50 -10.76
CA LEU A 636 6.68 -17.30 -11.29
C LEU A 636 7.43 -16.57 -12.41
N CYS A 637 6.70 -15.94 -13.33
CA CYS A 637 7.32 -15.14 -14.40
C CYS A 637 8.14 -13.98 -13.80
N ALA A 638 7.61 -13.28 -12.79
CA ALA A 638 8.32 -12.22 -12.07
C ALA A 638 9.60 -12.75 -11.38
N ALA A 639 9.50 -13.89 -10.71
CA ALA A 639 10.64 -14.55 -10.08
C ALA A 639 11.71 -14.95 -11.12
N GLY A 640 11.30 -15.46 -12.27
CA GLY A 640 12.21 -15.78 -13.38
C GLY A 640 12.92 -14.55 -13.93
N ILE A 641 12.19 -13.45 -14.16
CA ILE A 641 12.77 -12.17 -14.61
C ILE A 641 13.78 -11.64 -13.58
N GLN A 642 13.47 -11.74 -12.29
CA GLN A 642 14.39 -11.34 -11.22
C GLN A 642 15.66 -12.19 -11.19
N CYS A 643 15.53 -13.52 -11.29
CA CYS A 643 16.69 -14.41 -11.38
C CYS A 643 17.56 -14.08 -12.59
N LEU A 644 16.94 -13.79 -13.75
CA LEU A 644 17.68 -13.39 -14.95
C LEU A 644 18.39 -12.03 -14.74
N ALA A 645 17.71 -11.03 -14.17
CA ALA A 645 18.32 -9.74 -13.87
C ALA A 645 19.49 -9.88 -12.87
N ALA A 646 19.32 -10.71 -11.84
CA ALA A 646 20.37 -11.03 -10.87
C ALA A 646 21.58 -11.69 -11.54
N TYR A 647 21.33 -12.65 -12.43
CA TYR A 647 22.36 -13.36 -13.19
C TYR A 647 23.15 -12.40 -14.09
N LEU A 648 22.44 -11.58 -14.87
CA LEU A 648 23.08 -10.59 -15.74
C LEU A 648 23.91 -9.58 -14.95
N ALA A 649 23.38 -9.07 -13.82
CA ALA A 649 24.11 -8.15 -12.96
C ALA A 649 25.38 -8.80 -12.37
N ALA A 650 25.28 -10.05 -11.91
CA ALA A 650 26.43 -10.81 -11.41
C ALA A 650 27.48 -11.02 -12.50
N CYS A 651 27.07 -11.42 -13.72
CA CYS A 651 27.98 -11.56 -14.86
C CYS A 651 28.66 -10.21 -15.21
N VAL A 652 27.92 -9.10 -15.18
CA VAL A 652 28.49 -7.77 -15.43
C VAL A 652 29.54 -7.43 -14.38
N VAL A 653 29.24 -7.62 -13.10
CA VAL A 653 30.19 -7.34 -12.00
C VAL A 653 31.46 -8.18 -12.15
N PHE A 654 31.31 -9.47 -12.41
CA PHE A 654 32.45 -10.37 -12.55
C PHE A 654 33.30 -10.04 -13.79
N ASN A 655 32.69 -9.89 -14.94
CA ASN A 655 33.43 -9.65 -16.19
C ASN A 655 34.03 -8.24 -16.24
N ALA A 656 33.30 -7.22 -15.75
CA ALA A 656 33.83 -5.85 -15.64
C ALA A 656 35.01 -5.80 -14.66
N GLY A 657 34.92 -6.47 -13.50
CA GLY A 657 36.03 -6.56 -12.55
C GLY A 657 37.25 -7.25 -13.14
N ARG A 658 37.03 -8.33 -13.89
CA ARG A 658 38.12 -9.06 -14.59
C ARG A 658 38.81 -8.18 -15.65
N LEU A 659 38.04 -7.39 -16.40
CA LEU A 659 38.60 -6.44 -17.39
C LEU A 659 39.40 -5.34 -16.74
N MET A 660 39.04 -4.94 -15.52
CA MET A 660 39.79 -3.95 -14.72
C MET A 660 41.01 -4.55 -13.98
N GLY A 661 41.32 -5.83 -14.19
CA GLY A 661 42.45 -6.51 -13.55
C GLY A 661 42.22 -6.89 -12.09
N LEU A 662 40.98 -6.83 -11.59
CA LEU A 662 40.64 -7.28 -10.25
C LEU A 662 40.54 -8.80 -10.23
N GLN A 663 41.17 -9.46 -9.25
CA GLN A 663 41.14 -10.91 -9.06
C GLN A 663 40.29 -11.36 -7.88
#